data_58a94023b01488f5c87559f9367eeceb
#
_entry.id   58a94023b01488f5c87559f9367eeceb
#
_cell.length_a   1.000
_cell.length_b   1.000
_cell.length_c   1.000
_cell.angle_alpha   90.00
_cell.angle_beta   90.00
_cell.angle_gamma   90.00
#
_symmetry.space_group_name_H-M   'P 1'
#
loop_
_entity.id
_entity.type
_entity.pdbx_description
1 polymer ?
#
loop_
_entity_poly.entity_id
_entity_poly.type
_entity_poly.pdbx_seq_one_letter_code
_entity_poly.pdbx_strand_id
1 'polypeptide(L)'
;MLTVTGLWFDHERTPVGLDHTPVFGWQLEGNCRNIRQTQYRLQVALTPDFAALLYDETCETGNSTAVHAAGLTLQSLQKYYARVQVWADTAAGPQQTLWSEPAVFITALLDPAAEWKAEFVSAESPETCRKSSAGTMVRAAFTVKPGLRAAYACTTALGLYNVYLNGQKVSTDEMTPGWTSYNRRLLYQTYEVTAMLHPGLNMAGAMLGAGWYKGVMGLTRSRNNYGDTTAFAMQLTLVYADGTRETVNTGPAWQGTKAPVIFSEIYHGETYDAALELPHWAECETPENTPAGRWHAVHTVPYPAAKLAAQAAGKVCVQQRIPAQRVFTAPDGSTVVDFGQNMAGRVEITVQGTAGQAAELRCFEELDADGNPYLANLRKARTTMQYTFARSQTVTWQPQFTYMGFRYALVVQWPGKPEPANFTACVLHSAMQPAGEFSCSEPLVNQLNHNILWGLKSNFLDVPTDCPQRDERLGWTGDAQIFCETACWLADTWTFYSKWLKDLAVDQLPDGGVANVVPNIEETHTEANWLMKNCPYGASGWGDAATVIPWVLYQMYGDDTILRSQYPSMKRWVDFMRANTQNGLFDFKMQLGDWVALDAEPGSYFGATPTALTSQAYYALSAQLLALAAEVLGNRQDAELYAGVHRQAAQDFAANFFTLDGAMTAQTQTAHILALRFGLTPQKWKQKTIQRLLELLEQQNGHLVTGFLGTPYFCAALSQNGCWQQAYDLMLKKDYPGWLYQVLQGATTVWEHWDGRRPDGTMWSAGMNSFNHYAYGAVGAWLYGECAGIGQQPGTAGFCAARLAPRPGGGLRWAQAWHQTPFGRYALQWQVDDGKITVTAAIPPNAAAKICLEPGAKLLETDGLTFAEQNGCPTAQVGSGQYRVSYTMEQ
;
A
#
# COMPACT_ATOMS: atom_id res chain seq x y z
N MET A 1 -17.11 -8.22 -31.48
CA MET A 1 -18.21 -8.52 -30.54
C MET A 1 -17.91 -7.74 -29.27
N LEU A 2 -18.91 -7.09 -28.71
CA LEU A 2 -18.77 -6.39 -27.42
C LEU A 2 -19.03 -7.39 -26.28
N THR A 3 -18.16 -7.41 -25.27
CA THR A 3 -18.28 -8.28 -24.08
C THR A 3 -18.05 -7.48 -22.80
N VAL A 4 -18.66 -7.96 -21.70
CA VAL A 4 -18.33 -7.50 -20.36
C VAL A 4 -17.21 -8.37 -19.84
N THR A 5 -16.17 -7.72 -19.34
CA THR A 5 -15.07 -8.38 -18.64
C THR A 5 -14.93 -7.80 -17.24
N GLY A 6 -14.61 -8.63 -16.28
CA GLY A 6 -14.21 -8.18 -14.97
C GLY A 6 -15.25 -7.45 -14.15
N LEU A 7 -16.38 -8.07 -13.84
CA LEU A 7 -17.26 -7.62 -12.78
C LEU A 7 -16.51 -7.70 -11.43
N TRP A 8 -16.51 -6.62 -10.64
CA TRP A 8 -15.89 -6.53 -9.31
C TRP A 8 -16.85 -5.92 -8.28
N PHE A 9 -16.46 -6.08 -7.00
CA PHE A 9 -17.17 -5.64 -5.81
C PHE A 9 -16.18 -4.90 -4.91
N ASP A 10 -16.34 -3.60 -4.69
CA ASP A 10 -15.38 -2.76 -3.95
C ASP A 10 -13.93 -2.92 -4.46
N HIS A 11 -13.75 -2.91 -5.79
CA HIS A 11 -12.47 -3.11 -6.48
C HIS A 11 -11.86 -4.53 -6.38
N GLU A 12 -12.59 -5.50 -5.82
CA GLU A 12 -12.17 -6.90 -5.73
C GLU A 12 -13.02 -7.83 -6.60
N ARG A 13 -12.42 -8.88 -7.15
CA ARG A 13 -13.09 -9.81 -8.08
C ARG A 13 -13.99 -10.83 -7.39
N THR A 14 -13.53 -11.37 -6.27
CA THR A 14 -14.22 -12.43 -5.51
C THR A 14 -14.03 -12.20 -4.01
N PRO A 15 -14.49 -11.08 -3.46
CA PRO A 15 -14.26 -10.79 -2.06
C PRO A 15 -15.01 -11.76 -1.16
N VAL A 16 -14.34 -12.18 -0.08
CA VAL A 16 -14.91 -13.00 0.99
C VAL A 16 -14.83 -12.21 2.30
N GLY A 17 -15.99 -11.86 2.84
CA GLY A 17 -16.07 -11.13 4.09
C GLY A 17 -16.46 -9.66 3.94
N LEU A 18 -17.36 -9.33 3.01
CA LEU A 18 -17.94 -7.98 2.90
C LEU A 18 -18.96 -7.74 4.03
N ASP A 19 -18.81 -6.65 4.75
CA ASP A 19 -19.70 -6.25 5.86
C ASP A 19 -20.79 -5.24 5.46
N HIS A 20 -20.91 -4.97 4.17
CA HIS A 20 -21.87 -4.03 3.59
C HIS A 20 -22.25 -4.43 2.15
N THR A 21 -23.24 -3.75 1.58
CA THR A 21 -23.58 -3.89 0.16
C THR A 21 -22.45 -3.28 -0.68
N PRO A 22 -21.79 -4.07 -1.54
CA PRO A 22 -20.64 -3.58 -2.30
C PRO A 22 -21.03 -2.57 -3.37
N VAL A 23 -20.06 -1.78 -3.77
CA VAL A 23 -20.09 -1.01 -5.00
C VAL A 23 -19.71 -1.92 -6.16
N PHE A 24 -20.54 -1.95 -7.20
CA PHE A 24 -20.31 -2.76 -8.39
C PHE A 24 -19.56 -1.98 -9.46
N GLY A 25 -18.70 -2.66 -10.19
CA GLY A 25 -18.08 -2.11 -11.38
C GLY A 25 -17.74 -3.21 -12.38
N TRP A 26 -17.60 -2.83 -13.66
CA TRP A 26 -17.22 -3.75 -14.74
C TRP A 26 -16.48 -3.04 -15.85
N GLN A 27 -15.76 -3.82 -16.66
CA GLN A 27 -15.07 -3.37 -17.84
C GLN A 27 -15.74 -3.93 -19.08
N LEU A 28 -15.59 -3.19 -20.18
CA LEU A 28 -16.01 -3.62 -21.51
C LEU A 28 -14.80 -3.95 -22.36
N GLU A 29 -14.95 -4.92 -23.24
CA GLU A 29 -13.97 -5.26 -24.26
C GLU A 29 -14.64 -5.34 -25.62
N GLY A 30 -13.98 -4.80 -26.65
CA GLY A 30 -14.50 -4.81 -28.01
C GLY A 30 -13.51 -4.26 -29.02
N ASN A 31 -13.63 -4.67 -30.28
CA ASN A 31 -12.70 -4.33 -31.34
C ASN A 31 -13.08 -3.07 -32.14
N CYS A 32 -14.18 -2.37 -31.75
CA CYS A 32 -14.63 -1.16 -32.41
C CYS A 32 -14.08 0.08 -31.72
N ARG A 33 -13.93 1.17 -32.47
CA ARG A 33 -13.70 2.51 -31.88
C ARG A 33 -15.00 3.09 -31.30
N ASN A 34 -14.85 4.05 -30.39
CA ASN A 34 -15.95 4.85 -29.81
C ASN A 34 -17.03 4.00 -29.12
N ILE A 35 -16.61 2.95 -28.42
CA ILE A 35 -17.52 2.17 -27.58
C ILE A 35 -17.89 3.02 -26.36
N ARG A 36 -19.19 3.28 -26.17
CA ARG A 36 -19.74 4.04 -25.06
C ARG A 36 -21.00 3.35 -24.55
N GLN A 37 -20.96 2.92 -23.30
CA GLN A 37 -22.13 2.38 -22.59
C GLN A 37 -23.26 3.41 -22.57
N THR A 38 -24.47 2.96 -22.84
CA THR A 38 -25.70 3.76 -22.77
C THR A 38 -26.66 3.24 -21.70
N GLN A 39 -26.61 1.93 -21.43
CA GLN A 39 -27.49 1.26 -20.51
C GLN A 39 -26.83 0.01 -19.94
N TYR A 40 -27.19 -0.40 -18.73
CA TYR A 40 -26.89 -1.70 -18.17
C TYR A 40 -28.09 -2.34 -17.51
N ARG A 41 -28.06 -3.67 -17.33
CA ARG A 41 -28.93 -4.43 -16.45
C ARG A 41 -28.07 -5.25 -15.49
N LEU A 42 -28.23 -5.01 -14.18
CA LEU A 42 -27.51 -5.71 -13.12
C LEU A 42 -28.46 -6.66 -12.40
N GLN A 43 -28.04 -7.91 -12.22
CA GLN A 43 -28.77 -8.91 -11.45
C GLN A 43 -27.91 -9.46 -10.33
N VAL A 44 -28.51 -9.66 -9.13
CA VAL A 44 -27.92 -10.38 -8.00
C VAL A 44 -28.84 -11.52 -7.58
N ALA A 45 -28.27 -12.71 -7.33
CA ALA A 45 -29.01 -13.91 -7.00
C ALA A 45 -28.30 -14.76 -5.92
N LEU A 46 -29.06 -15.72 -5.35
CA LEU A 46 -28.52 -16.71 -4.40
C LEU A 46 -27.92 -17.94 -5.08
N THR A 47 -28.22 -18.13 -6.36
CA THR A 47 -27.78 -19.30 -7.15
C THR A 47 -27.17 -18.87 -8.49
N PRO A 48 -26.20 -19.60 -9.03
CA PRO A 48 -25.47 -19.24 -10.23
C PRO A 48 -26.32 -19.32 -11.53
N ASP A 49 -27.49 -19.96 -11.49
CA ASP A 49 -28.46 -20.00 -12.57
C ASP A 49 -29.40 -18.78 -12.60
N PHE A 50 -29.34 -17.91 -11.60
CA PHE A 50 -30.18 -16.74 -11.42
C PHE A 50 -31.69 -17.04 -11.36
N ALA A 51 -32.06 -18.25 -10.92
CA ALA A 51 -33.47 -18.64 -10.72
C ALA A 51 -34.11 -17.91 -9.52
N ALA A 52 -33.32 -17.53 -8.52
CA ALA A 52 -33.75 -16.82 -7.31
C ALA A 52 -33.12 -15.41 -7.26
N LEU A 53 -33.69 -14.48 -7.99
CA LEU A 53 -33.23 -13.09 -8.05
C LEU A 53 -33.57 -12.34 -6.76
N LEU A 54 -32.59 -11.62 -6.24
CA LEU A 54 -32.72 -10.66 -5.14
C LEU A 54 -32.75 -9.22 -5.62
N TYR A 55 -32.12 -8.98 -6.76
CA TYR A 55 -32.01 -7.66 -7.37
C TYR A 55 -32.00 -7.79 -8.89
N ASP A 56 -32.72 -6.93 -9.58
CA ASP A 56 -32.80 -6.86 -11.03
C ASP A 56 -33.15 -5.43 -11.42
N GLU A 57 -32.18 -4.68 -11.87
CA GLU A 57 -32.40 -3.29 -12.25
C GLU A 57 -31.74 -2.98 -13.59
N THR A 58 -32.42 -2.16 -14.38
CA THR A 58 -31.96 -1.63 -15.65
C THR A 58 -31.82 -0.12 -15.53
N CYS A 59 -30.63 0.42 -15.81
CA CYS A 59 -30.33 1.86 -15.74
C CYS A 59 -29.80 2.40 -17.07
N GLU A 60 -30.37 3.50 -17.53
CA GLU A 60 -29.88 4.26 -18.70
C GLU A 60 -28.75 5.20 -18.25
N THR A 61 -27.51 4.72 -18.34
CA THR A 61 -26.33 5.48 -17.92
C THR A 61 -25.05 4.94 -18.53
N GLY A 62 -24.07 5.80 -18.72
CA GLY A 62 -22.69 5.42 -19.08
C GLY A 62 -21.82 4.98 -17.89
N ASN A 63 -22.33 5.04 -16.64
CA ASN A 63 -21.57 4.65 -15.46
C ASN A 63 -21.36 3.13 -15.42
N SER A 64 -20.11 2.69 -15.27
CA SER A 64 -19.72 1.28 -15.16
C SER A 64 -18.72 1.01 -14.03
N THR A 65 -18.43 2.01 -13.17
CA THR A 65 -17.32 1.92 -12.21
C THR A 65 -17.76 1.99 -10.75
N ALA A 66 -18.68 2.88 -10.42
CA ALA A 66 -19.16 3.08 -9.06
C ALA A 66 -20.69 2.94 -9.03
N VAL A 67 -21.18 1.71 -9.19
CA VAL A 67 -22.62 1.40 -9.28
C VAL A 67 -23.13 0.89 -7.94
N HIS A 68 -24.09 1.60 -7.34
CA HIS A 68 -24.74 1.23 -6.11
C HIS A 68 -26.06 0.47 -6.39
N ALA A 69 -26.19 -0.74 -5.89
CA ALA A 69 -27.43 -1.53 -5.96
C ALA A 69 -28.42 -1.07 -4.87
N ALA A 70 -29.10 0.05 -5.10
CA ALA A 70 -30.03 0.61 -4.13
C ALA A 70 -31.19 -0.36 -3.86
N GLY A 71 -31.45 -0.65 -2.59
CA GLY A 71 -32.49 -1.60 -2.18
C GLY A 71 -32.08 -3.07 -2.14
N LEU A 72 -30.86 -3.43 -2.55
CA LEU A 72 -30.33 -4.77 -2.33
C LEU A 72 -30.11 -4.99 -0.84
N THR A 73 -30.78 -6.00 -0.29
CA THR A 73 -30.63 -6.40 1.12
C THR A 73 -29.84 -7.69 1.21
N LEU A 74 -28.74 -7.66 1.97
CA LEU A 74 -27.87 -8.80 2.18
C LEU A 74 -28.11 -9.46 3.53
N GLN A 75 -27.66 -10.72 3.66
CA GLN A 75 -27.62 -11.48 4.91
C GLN A 75 -26.18 -11.80 5.28
N SER A 76 -25.91 -11.92 6.58
CA SER A 76 -24.60 -12.31 7.08
C SER A 76 -24.24 -13.73 6.66
N LEU A 77 -22.95 -13.91 6.29
CA LEU A 77 -22.37 -15.21 5.95
C LEU A 77 -23.18 -15.91 4.86
N GLN A 78 -23.35 -15.22 3.75
CA GLN A 78 -24.10 -15.70 2.59
C GLN A 78 -23.30 -15.47 1.32
N LYS A 79 -23.29 -16.45 0.43
CA LYS A 79 -22.72 -16.37 -0.92
C LYS A 79 -23.76 -15.79 -1.88
N TYR A 80 -23.33 -14.84 -2.70
CA TYR A 80 -24.14 -14.18 -3.72
C TYR A 80 -23.46 -14.28 -5.07
N TYR A 81 -24.27 -14.26 -6.12
CA TYR A 81 -23.87 -14.26 -7.52
C TYR A 81 -24.38 -13.00 -8.19
N ALA A 82 -23.55 -12.33 -8.98
CA ALA A 82 -23.95 -11.17 -9.74
C ALA A 82 -23.56 -11.31 -11.20
N ARG A 83 -24.37 -10.72 -12.10
CA ARG A 83 -24.07 -10.62 -13.53
C ARG A 83 -24.59 -9.31 -14.08
N VAL A 84 -23.97 -8.84 -15.15
CA VAL A 84 -24.38 -7.61 -15.82
C VAL A 84 -24.49 -7.82 -17.34
N GLN A 85 -25.42 -7.14 -17.97
CA GLN A 85 -25.59 -7.03 -19.40
C GLN A 85 -25.56 -5.55 -19.78
N VAL A 86 -24.90 -5.19 -20.88
CA VAL A 86 -24.64 -3.81 -21.28
C VAL A 86 -25.11 -3.54 -22.70
N TRP A 87 -25.67 -2.35 -22.91
CA TRP A 87 -25.95 -1.75 -24.24
C TRP A 87 -24.96 -0.60 -24.43
N ALA A 88 -24.41 -0.50 -25.59
CA ALA A 88 -23.44 0.53 -25.94
C ALA A 88 -23.56 0.99 -27.38
N ASP A 89 -23.32 2.26 -27.63
CA ASP A 89 -23.06 2.81 -28.93
C ASP A 89 -21.61 2.51 -29.32
N THR A 90 -21.40 2.23 -30.64
CA THR A 90 -20.09 2.01 -31.22
C THR A 90 -19.97 2.66 -32.58
N ALA A 91 -18.77 2.79 -33.12
CA ALA A 91 -18.58 3.26 -34.50
C ALA A 91 -19.29 2.39 -35.56
N ALA A 92 -19.62 1.13 -35.21
CA ALA A 92 -20.34 0.21 -36.08
C ALA A 92 -21.87 0.19 -35.84
N GLY A 93 -22.40 1.08 -34.98
CA GLY A 93 -23.78 1.16 -34.52
C GLY A 93 -24.00 0.59 -33.10
N PRO A 94 -25.24 0.67 -32.59
CA PRO A 94 -25.60 0.15 -31.28
C PRO A 94 -25.34 -1.36 -31.16
N GLN A 95 -24.82 -1.79 -30.02
CA GLN A 95 -24.56 -3.19 -29.69
C GLN A 95 -25.06 -3.51 -28.27
N GLN A 96 -25.36 -4.80 -28.06
CA GLN A 96 -25.72 -5.35 -26.76
C GLN A 96 -24.80 -6.54 -26.47
N THR A 97 -24.33 -6.63 -25.20
CA THR A 97 -23.55 -7.80 -24.79
C THR A 97 -24.46 -9.00 -24.49
N LEU A 98 -23.89 -10.19 -24.44
CA LEU A 98 -24.45 -11.26 -23.63
C LEU A 98 -24.34 -10.89 -22.15
N TRP A 99 -24.97 -11.67 -21.27
CA TRP A 99 -24.71 -11.58 -19.85
C TRP A 99 -23.21 -11.86 -19.58
N SER A 100 -22.65 -11.14 -18.61
CA SER A 100 -21.32 -11.49 -18.09
C SER A 100 -21.33 -12.89 -17.48
N GLU A 101 -20.15 -13.52 -17.36
CA GLU A 101 -20.02 -14.66 -16.47
C GLU A 101 -20.45 -14.27 -15.04
N PRO A 102 -21.07 -15.18 -14.27
CA PRO A 102 -21.43 -14.94 -12.88
C PRO A 102 -20.20 -14.65 -12.03
N ALA A 103 -20.16 -13.49 -11.38
CA ALA A 103 -19.19 -13.15 -10.37
C ALA A 103 -19.74 -13.43 -8.98
N VAL A 104 -18.85 -13.72 -8.02
CA VAL A 104 -19.21 -14.19 -6.67
C VAL A 104 -18.66 -13.26 -5.61
N PHE A 105 -19.49 -12.96 -4.61
CA PHE A 105 -19.03 -12.36 -3.36
C PHE A 105 -19.67 -13.05 -2.15
N ILE A 106 -19.01 -12.99 -1.00
CA ILE A 106 -19.50 -13.57 0.26
C ILE A 106 -19.48 -12.48 1.32
N THR A 107 -20.59 -12.35 2.06
CA THR A 107 -20.69 -11.43 3.18
C THR A 107 -20.00 -11.97 4.44
N ALA A 108 -19.53 -11.05 5.27
CA ALA A 108 -19.14 -11.26 6.65
C ALA A 108 -20.35 -11.21 7.58
N LEU A 109 -20.13 -11.03 8.88
CA LEU A 109 -21.16 -10.58 9.81
C LEU A 109 -21.46 -9.11 9.51
N LEU A 110 -22.71 -8.80 9.20
CA LEU A 110 -23.12 -7.42 8.86
C LEU A 110 -23.24 -6.54 10.10
N ASP A 111 -23.51 -7.15 11.27
CA ASP A 111 -23.50 -6.50 12.58
C ASP A 111 -22.70 -7.35 13.59
N PRO A 112 -21.37 -7.24 13.60
CA PRO A 112 -20.53 -8.01 14.53
C PRO A 112 -20.89 -7.74 16.00
N ALA A 113 -21.38 -6.55 16.36
CA ALA A 113 -21.76 -6.23 17.73
C ALA A 113 -22.92 -7.09 18.24
N ALA A 114 -23.87 -7.41 17.36
CA ALA A 114 -25.02 -8.25 17.67
C ALA A 114 -24.78 -9.75 17.40
N GLU A 115 -24.00 -10.08 16.35
CA GLU A 115 -23.90 -11.43 15.80
C GLU A 115 -22.70 -12.22 16.30
N TRP A 116 -21.62 -11.57 16.76
CA TRP A 116 -20.41 -12.24 17.26
C TRP A 116 -20.67 -12.86 18.63
N LYS A 117 -20.44 -14.17 18.77
CA LYS A 117 -20.68 -14.96 20.00
C LYS A 117 -19.43 -15.66 20.55
N ALA A 118 -18.32 -15.67 19.79
CA ALA A 118 -17.10 -16.31 20.21
C ALA A 118 -16.37 -15.50 21.29
N GLU A 119 -15.77 -16.17 22.26
CA GLU A 119 -14.91 -15.58 23.26
C GLU A 119 -13.44 -15.66 22.83
N PHE A 120 -12.63 -14.70 23.21
CA PHE A 120 -11.18 -14.78 23.02
C PHE A 120 -10.59 -15.73 24.06
N VAL A 121 -9.87 -16.76 23.62
CA VAL A 121 -9.25 -17.77 24.47
C VAL A 121 -7.73 -17.70 24.38
N SER A 122 -7.08 -17.83 25.54
CA SER A 122 -5.62 -17.80 25.68
C SER A 122 -5.10 -19.06 26.37
N ALA A 123 -3.97 -19.56 25.89
CA ALA A 123 -3.17 -20.62 26.51
C ALA A 123 -1.94 -20.09 27.26
N GLU A 124 -1.76 -18.76 27.33
CA GLU A 124 -0.66 -18.16 28.07
C GLU A 124 -0.84 -18.25 29.57
N SER A 125 0.26 -18.43 30.32
CA SER A 125 0.21 -18.34 31.79
C SER A 125 0.10 -16.88 32.22
N PRO A 126 -0.90 -16.50 33.03
CA PRO A 126 -1.06 -15.12 33.52
C PRO A 126 0.16 -14.59 34.28
N GLU A 127 0.96 -15.49 34.91
CA GLU A 127 2.14 -15.06 35.68
C GLU A 127 3.32 -14.68 34.78
N THR A 128 3.42 -15.23 33.56
CA THR A 128 4.59 -15.04 32.68
C THR A 128 4.27 -14.35 31.37
N CYS A 129 3.00 -14.25 30.98
CA CYS A 129 2.57 -13.71 29.68
C CYS A 129 3.21 -12.36 29.36
N ARG A 130 3.21 -11.43 30.31
CA ARG A 130 3.71 -10.06 30.11
C ARG A 130 5.16 -9.97 29.62
N LYS A 131 5.99 -10.97 29.90
CA LYS A 131 7.42 -11.02 29.52
C LYS A 131 7.70 -12.02 28.40
N SER A 132 6.72 -12.84 28.01
CA SER A 132 6.89 -13.89 27.04
C SER A 132 6.54 -13.41 25.64
N SER A 133 7.34 -13.82 24.65
CA SER A 133 7.01 -13.75 23.20
C SER A 133 6.95 -15.15 22.59
N ALA A 134 6.79 -16.18 23.42
CA ALA A 134 6.59 -17.56 22.97
C ALA A 134 5.17 -17.71 22.38
N GLY A 135 5.08 -18.49 21.31
CA GLY A 135 3.81 -18.86 20.72
C GLY A 135 3.03 -19.88 21.56
N THR A 136 1.74 -19.91 21.32
CA THR A 136 0.82 -20.89 21.94
C THR A 136 -0.05 -21.54 20.87
N MET A 137 -0.62 -22.70 21.22
CA MET A 137 -1.60 -23.40 20.38
C MET A 137 -2.89 -23.60 21.18
N VAL A 138 -4.03 -23.45 20.52
CA VAL A 138 -5.35 -23.71 21.08
C VAL A 138 -6.14 -24.63 20.14
N ARG A 139 -7.00 -25.54 20.68
CA ARG A 139 -7.84 -26.42 19.86
C ARG A 139 -9.12 -26.83 20.58
N ALA A 140 -10.11 -27.26 19.78
CA ALA A 140 -11.28 -27.97 20.26
C ALA A 140 -11.86 -28.90 19.20
N ALA A 141 -12.39 -30.03 19.63
CA ALA A 141 -13.19 -30.91 18.80
C ALA A 141 -14.65 -30.41 18.73
N PHE A 142 -15.30 -30.66 17.59
CA PHE A 142 -16.71 -30.35 17.38
C PHE A 142 -17.35 -31.34 16.40
N THR A 143 -18.68 -31.42 16.43
CA THR A 143 -19.42 -32.36 15.57
C THR A 143 -20.19 -31.64 14.48
N VAL A 144 -20.08 -32.09 13.24
CA VAL A 144 -20.85 -31.64 12.08
C VAL A 144 -21.91 -32.69 11.74
N LYS A 145 -23.16 -32.28 11.58
CA LYS A 145 -24.26 -33.13 11.17
C LYS A 145 -24.23 -33.45 9.68
N PRO A 146 -24.82 -34.54 9.21
CA PRO A 146 -25.03 -34.79 7.81
C PRO A 146 -25.86 -33.67 7.14
N GLY A 147 -25.61 -33.39 5.87
CA GLY A 147 -26.35 -32.40 5.11
C GLY A 147 -25.76 -30.96 5.18
N LEU A 148 -24.49 -30.83 5.57
CA LEU A 148 -23.81 -29.52 5.50
C LEU A 148 -23.83 -29.01 4.08
N ARG A 149 -24.33 -27.76 3.89
CA ARG A 149 -24.41 -27.05 2.62
C ARG A 149 -23.31 -26.00 2.47
N ALA A 150 -23.04 -25.25 3.55
CA ALA A 150 -22.01 -24.23 3.59
C ALA A 150 -21.47 -24.06 5.01
N ALA A 151 -20.20 -23.67 5.14
CA ALA A 151 -19.58 -23.35 6.41
C ALA A 151 -18.67 -22.14 6.27
N TYR A 152 -18.79 -21.21 7.22
CA TYR A 152 -18.04 -19.94 7.24
C TYR A 152 -17.34 -19.78 8.59
N ALA A 153 -16.01 -19.62 8.57
CA ALA A 153 -15.23 -19.34 9.77
C ALA A 153 -14.88 -17.85 9.81
N CYS A 154 -15.38 -17.14 10.83
CA CYS A 154 -14.93 -15.80 11.19
C CYS A 154 -13.86 -15.92 12.28
N THR A 155 -12.64 -15.45 12.01
CA THR A 155 -11.49 -15.66 12.90
C THR A 155 -10.70 -14.39 13.13
N THR A 156 -10.18 -14.21 14.34
CA THR A 156 -9.31 -13.09 14.72
C THR A 156 -8.42 -13.44 15.90
N ALA A 157 -7.47 -12.58 16.24
CA ALA A 157 -6.63 -12.74 17.43
C ALA A 157 -6.16 -11.42 18.03
N LEU A 158 -5.88 -11.45 19.30
CA LEU A 158 -5.01 -10.50 19.99
C LEU A 158 -3.58 -11.01 19.86
N GLY A 159 -2.85 -10.57 18.84
CA GLY A 159 -1.60 -11.15 18.34
C GLY A 159 -1.73 -11.55 16.88
N LEU A 160 -0.83 -12.41 16.41
CA LEU A 160 -0.92 -13.05 15.09
C LEU A 160 -1.42 -14.49 15.24
N TYR A 161 -2.05 -15.04 14.19
CA TYR A 161 -2.54 -16.40 14.21
C TYR A 161 -2.45 -17.12 12.85
N ASN A 162 -2.33 -18.44 12.92
CA ASN A 162 -2.62 -19.36 11.84
C ASN A 162 -3.73 -20.31 12.31
N VAL A 163 -4.83 -20.43 11.57
CA VAL A 163 -5.98 -21.28 11.91
C VAL A 163 -5.96 -22.56 11.08
N TYR A 164 -6.37 -23.68 11.70
CA TYR A 164 -6.38 -25.01 11.12
C TYR A 164 -7.73 -25.69 11.34
N LEU A 165 -8.18 -26.44 10.33
CA LEU A 165 -9.32 -27.36 10.43
C LEU A 165 -8.85 -28.74 9.96
N ASN A 166 -9.07 -29.76 10.80
CA ASN A 166 -8.69 -31.15 10.52
C ASN A 166 -7.23 -31.28 10.03
N GLY A 167 -6.30 -30.57 10.67
CA GLY A 167 -4.88 -30.57 10.34
C GLY A 167 -4.45 -29.67 9.19
N GLN A 168 -5.38 -29.11 8.42
CA GLN A 168 -5.08 -28.27 7.28
C GLN A 168 -5.15 -26.79 7.65
N LYS A 169 -4.15 -25.99 7.24
CA LYS A 169 -4.21 -24.52 7.35
C LYS A 169 -5.38 -24.00 6.51
N VAL A 170 -6.23 -23.15 7.08
CA VAL A 170 -7.47 -22.67 6.44
C VAL A 170 -7.21 -21.76 5.25
N SER A 171 -6.14 -20.99 5.29
CA SER A 171 -5.81 -20.00 4.27
C SER A 171 -4.30 -19.89 4.03
N THR A 172 -3.94 -19.34 2.88
CA THR A 172 -2.56 -18.90 2.59
C THR A 172 -2.27 -17.50 3.12
N ASP A 173 -3.22 -16.87 3.79
CA ASP A 173 -3.02 -15.57 4.43
C ASP A 173 -1.93 -15.66 5.49
N GLU A 174 -1.13 -14.62 5.57
CA GLU A 174 -0.03 -14.48 6.49
C GLU A 174 -0.23 -13.22 7.34
N MET A 175 0.40 -13.16 8.51
CA MET A 175 0.36 -12.03 9.42
C MET A 175 -1.06 -11.60 9.84
N THR A 176 -2.04 -12.51 9.77
CA THR A 176 -3.41 -12.25 10.23
C THR A 176 -3.47 -12.08 11.76
N PRO A 177 -4.38 -11.22 12.27
CA PRO A 177 -5.46 -10.50 11.60
C PRO A 177 -5.02 -9.21 10.91
N GLY A 178 -3.74 -8.88 10.89
CA GLY A 178 -3.17 -7.65 10.42
C GLY A 178 -2.94 -6.63 11.53
N TRP A 179 -2.32 -5.50 11.19
CA TRP A 179 -2.06 -4.41 12.12
C TRP A 179 -3.11 -3.30 11.99
N THR A 180 -3.80 -3.04 13.07
CA THR A 180 -4.74 -1.93 13.26
C THR A 180 -4.49 -1.29 14.63
N SER A 181 -5.18 -0.22 14.93
CA SER A 181 -5.24 0.31 16.30
C SER A 181 -6.12 -0.60 17.16
N TYR A 182 -5.56 -1.72 17.63
CA TYR A 182 -6.29 -2.80 18.29
C TYR A 182 -7.18 -2.33 19.46
N ASN A 183 -6.82 -1.21 20.12
CA ASN A 183 -7.65 -0.63 21.18
C ASN A 183 -8.94 0.02 20.65
N ARG A 184 -9.02 0.30 19.35
CA ARG A 184 -10.15 0.99 18.70
C ARG A 184 -10.84 0.14 17.66
N ARG A 185 -10.08 -0.67 16.93
CA ARG A 185 -10.56 -1.51 15.83
C ARG A 185 -9.70 -2.76 15.70
N LEU A 186 -10.32 -3.93 15.58
CA LEU A 186 -9.66 -5.21 15.36
C LEU A 186 -10.28 -5.89 14.13
N LEU A 187 -9.46 -6.29 13.18
CA LEU A 187 -9.92 -7.01 12.00
C LEU A 187 -10.23 -8.48 12.34
N TYR A 188 -11.26 -9.03 11.70
CA TYR A 188 -11.47 -10.46 11.58
C TYR A 188 -11.55 -10.87 10.12
N GLN A 189 -11.06 -12.07 9.81
CA GLN A 189 -11.14 -12.67 8.49
C GLN A 189 -12.32 -13.63 8.41
N THR A 190 -12.99 -13.66 7.26
CA THR A 190 -14.03 -14.64 6.94
C THR A 190 -13.49 -15.62 5.91
N TYR A 191 -13.68 -16.93 6.15
CA TYR A 191 -13.27 -18.00 5.26
C TYR A 191 -14.44 -18.91 4.95
N GLU A 192 -14.62 -19.29 3.69
CA GLU A 192 -15.55 -20.36 3.30
C GLU A 192 -14.79 -21.69 3.44
N VAL A 193 -15.25 -22.52 4.37
CA VAL A 193 -14.52 -23.72 4.81
C VAL A 193 -15.31 -25.02 4.63
N THR A 194 -16.36 -25.00 3.81
CA THR A 194 -17.26 -26.14 3.60
C THR A 194 -16.52 -27.41 3.20
N ALA A 195 -15.57 -27.29 2.27
CA ALA A 195 -14.79 -28.44 1.76
C ALA A 195 -13.79 -29.03 2.77
N MET A 196 -13.52 -28.33 3.88
CA MET A 196 -12.57 -28.78 4.92
C MET A 196 -13.25 -29.58 6.02
N LEU A 197 -14.59 -29.66 6.01
CA LEU A 197 -15.39 -30.29 7.04
C LEU A 197 -16.06 -31.57 6.51
N HIS A 198 -16.26 -32.54 7.42
CA HIS A 198 -16.95 -33.78 7.12
C HIS A 198 -18.01 -34.09 8.21
N PRO A 199 -19.05 -34.86 7.91
CA PRO A 199 -20.00 -35.33 8.92
C PRO A 199 -19.28 -36.11 10.03
N GLY A 200 -19.67 -35.87 11.27
CA GLY A 200 -19.04 -36.46 12.45
C GLY A 200 -18.07 -35.51 13.14
N LEU A 201 -17.06 -36.08 13.79
CA LEU A 201 -16.09 -35.36 14.60
C LEU A 201 -15.09 -34.63 13.72
N ASN A 202 -14.88 -33.34 13.99
CA ASN A 202 -13.88 -32.47 13.36
C ASN A 202 -13.06 -31.75 14.45
N MET A 203 -11.87 -31.23 14.09
CA MET A 203 -11.00 -30.48 14.98
C MET A 203 -10.72 -29.12 14.42
N ALA A 204 -10.87 -28.08 15.25
CA ALA A 204 -10.39 -26.75 14.99
C ALA A 204 -9.21 -26.41 15.89
N GLY A 205 -8.22 -25.68 15.36
CA GLY A 205 -7.09 -25.24 16.14
C GLY A 205 -6.48 -23.96 15.59
N ALA A 206 -5.73 -23.26 16.44
CA ALA A 206 -4.94 -22.11 16.03
C ALA A 206 -3.58 -22.07 16.72
N MET A 207 -2.56 -21.61 15.99
CA MET A 207 -1.25 -21.26 16.55
C MET A 207 -1.13 -19.75 16.60
N LEU A 208 -0.58 -19.21 17.69
CA LEU A 208 -0.54 -17.78 17.99
C LEU A 208 0.90 -17.30 18.15
N GLY A 209 1.17 -16.06 17.73
CA GLY A 209 2.41 -15.33 17.94
C GLY A 209 2.16 -13.93 18.46
N ALA A 210 3.18 -13.27 19.04
CA ALA A 210 3.07 -11.96 19.66
C ALA A 210 2.68 -10.85 18.68
N GLY A 211 3.31 -10.82 17.49
CA GLY A 211 3.05 -9.84 16.44
C GLY A 211 3.15 -8.38 16.88
N TRP A 212 2.38 -7.52 16.24
CA TRP A 212 2.28 -6.10 16.56
C TRP A 212 1.54 -5.81 17.88
N TYR A 213 0.68 -6.74 18.31
CA TYR A 213 -0.16 -6.56 19.50
C TYR A 213 0.66 -6.48 20.79
N LYS A 214 1.61 -7.43 20.94
CA LYS A 214 2.34 -7.67 22.19
C LYS A 214 3.85 -7.49 22.07
N GLY A 215 4.43 -7.72 20.87
CA GLY A 215 5.86 -7.65 20.63
C GLY A 215 6.47 -6.27 20.87
N VAL A 216 7.79 -6.20 20.80
CA VAL A 216 8.52 -4.93 20.85
C VAL A 216 8.24 -4.15 19.58
N MET A 217 7.71 -2.92 19.72
CA MET A 217 7.34 -2.04 18.63
C MET A 217 7.62 -0.57 18.95
N GLY A 218 7.62 0.27 17.89
CA GLY A 218 7.73 1.71 17.99
C GLY A 218 9.15 2.23 18.21
N LEU A 219 9.30 3.54 18.11
CA LEU A 219 10.57 4.24 18.34
C LEU A 219 11.04 4.14 19.79
N THR A 220 10.09 3.96 20.71
CA THR A 220 10.34 3.74 22.14
C THR A 220 10.72 2.31 22.47
N ARG A 221 10.58 1.37 21.50
CA ARG A 221 10.83 -0.06 21.68
C ARG A 221 10.06 -0.65 22.86
N SER A 222 8.81 -0.21 23.01
CA SER A 222 7.93 -0.67 24.09
C SER A 222 7.29 -2.00 23.73
N ARG A 223 6.99 -2.80 24.75
CA ARG A 223 6.23 -4.06 24.64
C ARG A 223 4.81 -3.87 25.12
N ASN A 224 3.94 -4.80 24.73
CA ASN A 224 2.57 -4.83 25.24
C ASN A 224 1.79 -3.55 24.92
N ASN A 225 2.03 -2.94 23.77
CA ASN A 225 1.47 -1.65 23.41
C ASN A 225 -0.07 -1.66 23.36
N TYR A 226 -0.65 -2.81 23.02
CA TYR A 226 -2.11 -3.00 22.99
C TYR A 226 -2.61 -3.97 24.05
N GLY A 227 -1.75 -4.87 24.55
CA GLY A 227 -2.06 -5.83 25.59
C GLY A 227 -0.92 -6.82 25.80
N ASP A 228 -0.96 -7.54 26.92
CA ASP A 228 0.12 -8.42 27.37
C ASP A 228 -0.18 -9.92 27.21
N THR A 229 -1.36 -10.26 26.69
CA THR A 229 -1.85 -11.64 26.56
C THR A 229 -2.36 -11.89 25.14
N THR A 230 -1.73 -12.83 24.42
CA THR A 230 -2.25 -13.28 23.12
C THR A 230 -3.49 -14.15 23.29
N ALA A 231 -4.49 -13.97 22.43
CA ALA A 231 -5.72 -14.73 22.47
C ALA A 231 -6.34 -14.91 21.08
N PHE A 232 -7.03 -16.02 20.86
CA PHE A 232 -7.68 -16.35 19.59
C PHE A 232 -9.19 -16.36 19.75
N ALA A 233 -9.92 -15.92 18.72
CA ALA A 233 -11.37 -16.05 18.65
C ALA A 233 -11.82 -16.56 17.29
N MET A 234 -12.72 -17.54 17.28
CA MET A 234 -13.32 -18.10 16.07
C MET A 234 -14.81 -18.35 16.30
N GLN A 235 -15.64 -17.88 15.35
CA GLN A 235 -17.03 -18.26 15.20
C GLN A 235 -17.18 -19.00 13.87
N LEU A 236 -17.42 -20.30 13.92
CA LEU A 236 -17.69 -21.15 12.77
C LEU A 236 -19.20 -21.33 12.63
N THR A 237 -19.78 -20.86 11.54
CA THR A 237 -21.21 -21.01 11.24
C THR A 237 -21.41 -22.13 10.23
N LEU A 238 -22.20 -23.13 10.60
CA LEU A 238 -22.57 -24.30 9.79
C LEU A 238 -23.97 -24.08 9.25
N VAL A 239 -24.17 -24.15 7.93
CA VAL A 239 -25.46 -24.01 7.25
C VAL A 239 -25.84 -25.32 6.61
N TYR A 240 -26.98 -25.90 7.03
CA TYR A 240 -27.45 -27.20 6.56
C TYR A 240 -28.47 -27.08 5.42
N ALA A 241 -28.69 -28.19 4.71
CA ALA A 241 -29.58 -28.25 3.56
C ALA A 241 -31.05 -27.95 3.88
N ASP A 242 -31.48 -28.20 5.15
CA ASP A 242 -32.81 -27.84 5.65
C ASP A 242 -32.98 -26.36 6.05
N GLY A 243 -31.93 -25.57 5.89
CA GLY A 243 -31.90 -24.15 6.23
C GLY A 243 -31.49 -23.84 7.68
N THR A 244 -31.27 -24.88 8.52
CA THR A 244 -30.80 -24.66 9.89
C THR A 244 -29.38 -24.11 9.91
N ARG A 245 -29.10 -23.28 10.93
CA ARG A 245 -27.74 -22.73 11.18
C ARG A 245 -27.31 -23.12 12.60
N GLU A 246 -26.08 -23.57 12.73
CA GLU A 246 -25.43 -23.85 14.02
C GLU A 246 -24.10 -23.11 14.09
N THR A 247 -23.67 -22.75 15.30
CA THR A 247 -22.37 -22.11 15.51
C THR A 247 -21.48 -22.91 16.43
N VAL A 248 -20.21 -23.00 16.09
CA VAL A 248 -19.12 -23.52 16.94
C VAL A 248 -18.23 -22.32 17.26
N ASN A 249 -18.12 -22.02 18.56
CA ASN A 249 -17.42 -20.83 19.03
C ASN A 249 -16.22 -21.20 19.91
N THR A 250 -15.18 -20.36 19.88
CA THR A 250 -14.16 -20.39 20.93
C THR A 250 -14.78 -20.06 22.29
N GLY A 251 -14.29 -20.71 23.34
CA GLY A 251 -14.76 -20.53 24.72
C GLY A 251 -14.01 -21.42 25.68
N PRO A 252 -14.44 -21.51 26.97
CA PRO A 252 -13.72 -22.21 28.05
C PRO A 252 -13.53 -23.73 27.84
N ALA A 253 -14.30 -24.34 26.93
CA ALA A 253 -14.15 -25.76 26.60
C ALA A 253 -12.93 -26.08 25.71
N TRP A 254 -12.27 -25.06 25.18
CA TRP A 254 -11.05 -25.21 24.39
C TRP A 254 -9.87 -25.60 25.27
N GLN A 255 -8.90 -26.26 24.66
CA GLN A 255 -7.64 -26.64 25.28
C GLN A 255 -6.50 -25.80 24.67
N GLY A 256 -5.46 -25.56 25.47
CA GLY A 256 -4.29 -24.82 25.04
C GLY A 256 -2.97 -25.47 25.45
N THR A 257 -1.91 -25.16 24.74
CA THR A 257 -0.53 -25.60 25.04
C THR A 257 0.49 -24.60 24.47
N LYS A 258 1.76 -24.77 24.84
CA LYS A 258 2.88 -24.03 24.23
C LYS A 258 3.12 -24.49 22.81
N ALA A 259 3.40 -23.58 21.90
CA ALA A 259 3.80 -23.87 20.53
C ALA A 259 5.31 -24.21 20.44
N PRO A 260 5.76 -24.83 19.34
CA PRO A 260 7.19 -24.96 19.01
C PRO A 260 7.89 -23.63 18.79
N VAL A 261 7.15 -22.57 18.49
CA VAL A 261 7.66 -21.18 18.38
C VAL A 261 7.94 -20.67 19.80
N ILE A 262 9.19 -20.80 20.25
CA ILE A 262 9.60 -20.41 21.62
C ILE A 262 9.86 -18.90 21.75
N PHE A 263 10.01 -18.21 20.64
CA PHE A 263 10.14 -16.75 20.57
C PHE A 263 9.70 -16.27 19.18
N SER A 264 8.90 -15.21 19.12
CA SER A 264 8.58 -14.51 17.87
C SER A 264 8.23 -13.05 18.11
N GLU A 265 8.92 -12.13 17.41
CA GLU A 265 8.66 -10.70 17.39
C GLU A 265 8.97 -10.10 16.02
N ILE A 266 8.24 -9.06 15.63
CA ILE A 266 8.38 -8.42 14.32
C ILE A 266 9.82 -7.96 14.05
N TYR A 267 10.47 -7.25 15.01
CA TYR A 267 11.82 -6.73 14.82
C TYR A 267 12.93 -7.76 15.03
N HIS A 268 12.65 -8.76 15.88
CA HIS A 268 13.71 -9.65 16.37
C HIS A 268 13.76 -10.99 15.65
N GLY A 269 12.67 -11.37 14.99
CA GLY A 269 12.60 -12.62 14.27
C GLY A 269 11.93 -13.73 15.08
N GLU A 270 12.26 -14.98 14.77
CA GLU A 270 11.59 -16.18 15.33
C GLU A 270 12.57 -17.28 15.64
N THR A 271 12.37 -17.94 16.81
CA THR A 271 13.09 -19.15 17.23
C THR A 271 12.10 -20.29 17.38
N TYR A 272 12.40 -21.40 16.71
CA TYR A 272 11.58 -22.60 16.68
C TYR A 272 12.35 -23.79 17.27
N ASP A 273 11.71 -24.51 18.19
CA ASP A 273 12.24 -25.74 18.78
C ASP A 273 11.35 -26.94 18.41
N ALA A 274 11.86 -27.77 17.50
CA ALA A 274 11.14 -28.95 17.02
C ALA A 274 10.90 -30.02 18.14
N ALA A 275 11.62 -29.94 19.27
CA ALA A 275 11.35 -30.85 20.40
C ALA A 275 9.99 -30.58 21.06
N LEU A 276 9.39 -29.41 20.79
CA LEU A 276 8.06 -29.06 21.31
C LEU A 276 6.92 -29.40 20.32
N GLU A 277 7.23 -29.88 19.14
CA GLU A 277 6.21 -30.28 18.16
C GLU A 277 5.27 -31.36 18.74
N LEU A 278 4.00 -31.19 18.43
CA LEU A 278 2.97 -32.21 18.66
C LEU A 278 2.46 -32.64 17.28
N PRO A 279 2.85 -33.82 16.78
CA PRO A 279 2.36 -34.31 15.49
C PRO A 279 0.83 -34.32 15.46
N HIS A 280 0.25 -33.93 14.33
CA HIS A 280 -1.22 -33.97 14.11
C HIS A 280 -2.05 -33.20 15.15
N TRP A 281 -1.48 -32.17 15.79
CA TRP A 281 -2.08 -31.48 16.94
C TRP A 281 -3.46 -30.86 16.65
N ALA A 282 -3.72 -30.50 15.40
CA ALA A 282 -4.99 -29.92 14.95
C ALA A 282 -5.90 -30.95 14.24
N GLU A 283 -5.61 -32.24 14.41
CA GLU A 283 -6.45 -33.35 13.96
C GLU A 283 -7.22 -33.94 15.16
N CYS A 284 -8.17 -34.82 14.89
CA CYS A 284 -8.92 -35.53 15.94
C CYS A 284 -7.98 -36.24 16.94
N GLU A 285 -8.38 -36.23 18.22
CA GLU A 285 -7.51 -36.66 19.30
C GLU A 285 -7.05 -38.11 19.15
N THR A 286 -5.77 -38.35 19.31
CA THR A 286 -5.08 -39.62 19.40
C THR A 286 -4.14 -39.62 20.61
N PRO A 287 -3.69 -40.78 21.11
CA PRO A 287 -2.66 -40.80 22.18
C PRO A 287 -1.39 -40.04 21.83
N GLU A 288 -1.03 -39.97 20.54
CA GLU A 288 0.17 -39.30 20.04
C GLU A 288 0.04 -37.78 20.12
N ASN A 289 -1.09 -37.18 19.70
CA ASN A 289 -1.31 -35.74 19.71
C ASN A 289 -1.93 -35.21 21.02
N THR A 290 -2.23 -36.16 21.99
CA THR A 290 -2.79 -35.82 23.29
C THR A 290 -1.92 -36.44 24.44
N PRO A 291 -0.61 -36.21 24.47
CA PRO A 291 0.22 -36.73 25.56
C PRO A 291 -0.18 -36.07 26.89
N ALA A 292 -0.12 -36.90 27.97
CA ALA A 292 -0.53 -36.51 29.32
C ALA A 292 0.19 -35.23 29.77
N GLY A 293 -0.55 -34.27 30.31
CA GLY A 293 -0.03 -33.02 30.87
C GLY A 293 0.45 -31.95 29.85
N ARG A 294 0.21 -32.17 28.56
CA ARG A 294 0.56 -31.17 27.53
C ARG A 294 -0.56 -30.18 27.25
N TRP A 295 -1.80 -30.64 27.21
CA TRP A 295 -2.97 -29.80 26.97
C TRP A 295 -3.62 -29.37 28.27
N HIS A 296 -3.96 -28.09 28.41
CA HIS A 296 -4.55 -27.48 29.61
C HIS A 296 -5.79 -26.69 29.24
N ALA A 297 -6.64 -26.38 30.22
CA ALA A 297 -7.75 -25.45 30.03
C ALA A 297 -7.23 -24.07 29.61
N VAL A 298 -7.90 -23.43 28.68
CA VAL A 298 -7.67 -22.05 28.32
C VAL A 298 -8.38 -21.10 29.30
N HIS A 299 -7.99 -19.82 29.33
CA HIS A 299 -8.76 -18.77 29.97
C HIS A 299 -9.27 -17.78 28.94
N THR A 300 -10.34 -17.07 29.28
CA THR A 300 -10.94 -16.07 28.40
C THR A 300 -10.31 -14.70 28.61
N VAL A 301 -10.18 -13.94 27.51
CA VAL A 301 -9.68 -12.56 27.52
C VAL A 301 -10.80 -11.66 26.98
N PRO A 302 -11.26 -10.65 27.74
CA PRO A 302 -12.36 -9.80 27.29
C PRO A 302 -11.93 -8.88 26.13
N TYR A 303 -12.76 -8.84 25.11
CA TYR A 303 -12.64 -7.88 24.00
C TYR A 303 -14.02 -7.52 23.45
N PRO A 304 -14.37 -6.23 23.27
CA PRO A 304 -15.70 -5.82 22.83
C PRO A 304 -15.95 -6.15 21.34
N ALA A 305 -17.00 -6.94 21.05
CA ALA A 305 -17.39 -7.29 19.67
C ALA A 305 -17.69 -6.06 18.80
N ALA A 306 -18.15 -4.96 19.39
CA ALA A 306 -18.39 -3.68 18.69
C ALA A 306 -17.11 -3.05 18.07
N LYS A 307 -15.92 -3.51 18.43
CA LYS A 307 -14.63 -3.08 17.83
C LYS A 307 -14.17 -3.99 16.69
N LEU A 308 -14.87 -5.08 16.44
CA LEU A 308 -14.55 -6.00 15.34
C LEU A 308 -14.99 -5.40 14.00
N ALA A 309 -14.14 -5.54 12.99
CA ALA A 309 -14.41 -5.10 11.64
C ALA A 309 -13.97 -6.19 10.64
N ALA A 310 -14.75 -6.42 9.61
CA ALA A 310 -14.41 -7.41 8.60
C ALA A 310 -13.25 -6.94 7.71
N GLN A 311 -12.42 -7.90 7.26
CA GLN A 311 -11.42 -7.70 6.22
C GLN A 311 -11.74 -8.59 5.03
N ALA A 312 -12.23 -8.00 3.95
CA ALA A 312 -12.55 -8.72 2.72
C ALA A 312 -11.35 -8.87 1.78
N ALA A 313 -10.41 -7.91 1.81
CA ALA A 313 -9.34 -7.78 0.81
C ALA A 313 -8.03 -7.25 1.42
N GLY A 314 -7.00 -7.13 0.59
CA GLY A 314 -5.70 -6.54 0.98
C GLY A 314 -4.89 -7.37 1.96
N LYS A 315 -5.16 -8.68 2.07
CA LYS A 315 -4.48 -9.60 3.00
C LYS A 315 -3.03 -9.82 2.57
N VAL A 316 -2.14 -9.98 3.55
CA VAL A 316 -0.74 -10.34 3.31
C VAL A 316 -0.64 -11.81 2.93
N CYS A 317 0.16 -12.13 1.92
CA CYS A 317 0.49 -13.51 1.56
C CYS A 317 1.89 -13.58 0.92
N VAL A 318 2.39 -14.79 0.71
CA VAL A 318 3.62 -15.02 -0.05
C VAL A 318 3.32 -14.76 -1.52
N GLN A 319 3.83 -13.65 -2.05
CA GLN A 319 3.57 -13.22 -3.43
C GLN A 319 4.58 -13.81 -4.44
N GLN A 320 5.81 -13.99 -3.98
CA GLN A 320 6.90 -14.49 -4.83
C GLN A 320 7.84 -15.36 -4.00
N ARG A 321 8.52 -16.29 -4.69
CA ARG A 321 9.57 -17.14 -4.11
C ARG A 321 10.83 -16.95 -4.93
N ILE A 322 11.89 -16.44 -4.31
CA ILE A 322 13.15 -16.10 -4.98
C ILE A 322 14.24 -17.04 -4.43
N PRO A 323 14.76 -17.99 -5.25
CA PRO A 323 15.89 -18.81 -4.85
C PRO A 323 17.14 -17.96 -4.61
N ALA A 324 17.99 -18.38 -3.67
CA ALA A 324 19.28 -17.77 -3.49
C ALA A 324 20.12 -17.87 -4.77
N GLN A 325 20.77 -16.78 -5.16
CA GLN A 325 21.64 -16.73 -6.33
C GLN A 325 23.02 -17.34 -6.04
N ARG A 326 23.54 -17.09 -4.83
CA ARG A 326 24.85 -17.59 -4.41
C ARG A 326 24.98 -17.66 -2.89
N VAL A 327 25.89 -18.52 -2.44
CA VAL A 327 26.46 -18.54 -1.10
C VAL A 327 27.94 -18.27 -1.22
N PHE A 328 28.47 -17.34 -0.43
CA PHE A 328 29.91 -16.96 -0.51
C PHE A 328 30.46 -16.66 0.88
N THR A 329 31.77 -16.66 0.98
CA THR A 329 32.49 -16.23 2.19
C THR A 329 32.86 -14.75 2.02
N ALA A 330 32.46 -13.91 2.94
CA ALA A 330 32.81 -12.51 3.01
C ALA A 330 34.27 -12.34 3.48
N PRO A 331 34.90 -11.18 3.29
CA PRO A 331 36.29 -10.94 3.68
C PRO A 331 36.55 -11.12 5.18
N ASP A 332 35.57 -10.87 6.05
CA ASP A 332 35.63 -11.12 7.49
C ASP A 332 35.54 -12.62 7.87
N GLY A 333 35.37 -13.51 6.90
CA GLY A 333 35.21 -14.95 7.08
C GLY A 333 33.75 -15.41 7.28
N SER A 334 32.79 -14.52 7.32
CA SER A 334 31.36 -14.90 7.46
C SER A 334 30.80 -15.53 6.18
N THR A 335 29.87 -16.47 6.35
CA THR A 335 29.14 -17.07 5.22
C THR A 335 27.86 -16.30 4.96
N VAL A 336 27.70 -15.84 3.72
CA VAL A 336 26.57 -14.97 3.30
C VAL A 336 25.81 -15.62 2.15
N VAL A 337 24.50 -15.56 2.22
CA VAL A 337 23.55 -15.90 1.15
C VAL A 337 23.09 -14.61 0.48
N ASP A 338 23.16 -14.51 -0.86
CA ASP A 338 22.69 -13.37 -1.66
C ASP A 338 21.48 -13.80 -2.49
N PHE A 339 20.37 -13.12 -2.34
CA PHE A 339 19.14 -13.34 -3.11
C PHE A 339 19.05 -12.43 -4.34
N GLY A 340 19.95 -11.46 -4.48
CA GLY A 340 20.03 -10.55 -5.63
C GLY A 340 19.05 -9.39 -5.62
N GLN A 341 18.06 -9.39 -4.72
CA GLN A 341 17.01 -8.39 -4.58
C GLN A 341 16.76 -8.03 -3.12
N ASN A 342 16.74 -6.75 -2.77
CA ASN A 342 16.28 -6.28 -1.45
C ASN A 342 14.75 -6.34 -1.39
N MET A 343 14.19 -6.93 -0.33
CA MET A 343 12.76 -7.24 -0.21
C MET A 343 12.30 -7.31 1.24
N ALA A 344 10.98 -7.32 1.45
CA ALA A 344 10.39 -7.75 2.72
C ALA A 344 9.89 -9.19 2.62
N GLY A 345 10.14 -10.00 3.65
CA GLY A 345 9.73 -11.40 3.65
C GLY A 345 10.43 -12.26 4.69
N ARG A 346 10.54 -13.52 4.38
CA ARG A 346 11.17 -14.55 5.21
C ARG A 346 12.05 -15.46 4.36
N VAL A 347 13.06 -16.08 4.98
CA VAL A 347 13.82 -17.13 4.30
C VAL A 347 13.24 -18.49 4.66
N GLU A 348 12.83 -19.25 3.66
CA GLU A 348 12.56 -20.67 3.78
C GLU A 348 13.88 -21.42 3.62
N ILE A 349 14.17 -22.34 4.56
CA ILE A 349 15.36 -23.17 4.54
C ILE A 349 14.96 -24.64 4.31
N THR A 350 15.76 -25.34 3.50
CA THR A 350 15.72 -26.80 3.41
C THR A 350 17.07 -27.33 3.90
N VAL A 351 17.06 -28.01 5.04
CA VAL A 351 18.30 -28.38 5.75
C VAL A 351 18.17 -29.74 6.40
N GLN A 352 19.27 -30.52 6.38
CA GLN A 352 19.39 -31.79 7.09
C GLN A 352 20.20 -31.59 8.37
N GLY A 353 19.68 -32.03 9.51
CA GLY A 353 20.36 -31.91 10.80
C GLY A 353 20.06 -33.10 11.72
N THR A 354 20.70 -33.11 12.88
CA THR A 354 20.51 -34.09 13.95
C THR A 354 20.03 -33.41 15.24
N ALA A 355 19.48 -34.17 16.18
CA ALA A 355 18.97 -33.65 17.44
C ALA A 355 19.96 -32.70 18.14
N GLY A 356 19.46 -31.54 18.55
CA GLY A 356 20.21 -30.49 19.23
C GLY A 356 21.02 -29.57 18.30
N GLN A 357 21.19 -29.87 17.01
CA GLN A 357 21.74 -28.92 16.05
C GLN A 357 20.75 -27.81 15.74
N ALA A 358 21.26 -26.64 15.32
CA ALA A 358 20.45 -25.53 14.87
C ALA A 358 20.85 -25.05 13.49
N ALA A 359 19.89 -24.53 12.73
CA ALA A 359 20.10 -23.67 11.57
C ALA A 359 19.66 -22.27 11.98
N GLU A 360 20.60 -21.29 11.89
CA GLU A 360 20.36 -19.92 12.30
C GLU A 360 20.86 -18.96 11.23
N LEU A 361 19.99 -18.03 10.81
CA LEU A 361 20.27 -16.97 9.86
C LEU A 361 19.98 -15.61 10.50
N ARG A 362 20.72 -14.59 10.08
CA ARG A 362 20.45 -13.19 10.36
C ARG A 362 20.30 -12.40 9.05
N CYS A 363 19.15 -11.82 8.82
CA CYS A 363 18.81 -11.09 7.59
C CYS A 363 19.34 -9.65 7.63
N PHE A 364 19.82 -9.14 6.48
CA PHE A 364 20.34 -7.77 6.34
C PHE A 364 20.28 -7.29 4.89
N GLU A 365 20.42 -5.96 4.67
CA GLU A 365 20.18 -5.33 3.37
C GLU A 365 21.39 -5.23 2.47
N GLU A 366 22.57 -4.87 3.03
CA GLU A 366 23.73 -4.43 2.26
C GLU A 366 25.05 -4.96 2.82
N LEU A 367 26.06 -4.97 1.94
CA LEU A 367 27.46 -5.18 2.31
C LEU A 367 28.13 -3.82 2.50
N ASP A 368 29.10 -3.72 3.42
CA ASP A 368 29.94 -2.54 3.57
C ASP A 368 30.94 -2.35 2.40
N ALA A 369 31.77 -1.32 2.47
CA ALA A 369 32.76 -1.03 1.44
C ALA A 369 33.81 -2.14 1.25
N ASP A 370 34.09 -2.90 2.31
CA ASP A 370 35.04 -4.02 2.29
C ASP A 370 34.35 -5.33 1.83
N GLY A 371 33.05 -5.34 1.63
CA GLY A 371 32.26 -6.51 1.23
C GLY A 371 31.81 -7.39 2.39
N ASN A 372 31.83 -6.89 3.62
CA ASN A 372 31.36 -7.58 4.81
C ASN A 372 29.88 -7.26 5.10
N PRO A 373 29.16 -8.06 5.89
CA PRO A 373 27.79 -7.79 6.28
C PRO A 373 27.62 -6.45 7.01
N TYR A 374 26.85 -5.51 6.45
CA TYR A 374 26.54 -4.23 7.09
C TYR A 374 25.29 -4.37 7.97
N LEU A 375 25.49 -4.48 9.27
CA LEU A 375 24.44 -4.73 10.25
C LEU A 375 24.08 -3.49 11.10
N ALA A 376 24.85 -2.40 10.98
CA ALA A 376 24.70 -1.24 11.85
C ALA A 376 23.36 -0.52 11.65
N ASN A 377 22.84 -0.50 10.41
CA ASN A 377 21.56 0.13 10.07
C ASN A 377 20.33 -0.67 10.55
N LEU A 378 20.50 -1.87 11.04
CA LEU A 378 19.43 -2.62 11.72
C LEU A 378 19.13 -2.05 13.11
N ARG A 379 19.99 -1.19 13.65
CA ARG A 379 19.90 -0.60 15.00
C ARG A 379 19.80 -1.71 16.06
N LYS A 380 18.62 -1.88 16.71
CA LYS A 380 18.36 -2.91 17.73
C LYS A 380 17.62 -4.13 17.21
N ALA A 381 17.16 -4.12 15.96
CA ALA A 381 16.53 -5.27 15.35
C ALA A 381 17.53 -6.42 15.21
N ARG A 382 17.17 -7.60 15.71
CA ARG A 382 18.04 -8.79 15.62
C ARG A 382 17.90 -9.52 14.29
N THR A 383 16.72 -9.45 13.68
CA THR A 383 16.39 -10.04 12.36
C THR A 383 16.80 -11.50 12.22
N THR A 384 16.71 -12.27 13.31
CA THR A 384 17.22 -13.63 13.43
C THR A 384 16.10 -14.65 13.22
N MET A 385 16.37 -15.71 12.48
CA MET A 385 15.53 -16.89 12.39
C MET A 385 16.34 -18.14 12.76
N GLN A 386 15.77 -18.98 13.62
CA GLN A 386 16.47 -20.15 14.13
C GLN A 386 15.52 -21.35 14.22
N TYR A 387 15.96 -22.49 13.69
CA TYR A 387 15.31 -23.80 13.82
C TYR A 387 16.22 -24.77 14.56
N THR A 388 15.76 -25.36 15.67
CA THR A 388 16.45 -26.38 16.43
C THR A 388 15.88 -27.75 16.16
N PHE A 389 16.71 -28.72 15.81
CA PHE A 389 16.31 -30.09 15.45
C PHE A 389 16.01 -30.95 16.69
N ALA A 390 14.87 -31.66 16.68
CA ALA A 390 14.53 -32.65 17.68
C ALA A 390 15.12 -34.03 17.38
N ARG A 391 15.39 -34.34 16.13
CA ARG A 391 15.85 -35.65 15.62
C ARG A 391 16.61 -35.50 14.31
N SER A 392 17.24 -36.60 13.86
CA SER A 392 17.89 -36.65 12.54
C SER A 392 16.83 -36.64 11.43
N GLN A 393 16.75 -35.59 10.66
CA GLN A 393 15.80 -35.42 9.57
C GLN A 393 16.21 -34.32 8.60
N THR A 394 15.60 -34.28 7.41
CA THR A 394 15.59 -33.12 6.51
C THR A 394 14.29 -32.36 6.73
N VAL A 395 14.36 -31.05 6.91
CA VAL A 395 13.20 -30.17 7.10
C VAL A 395 13.17 -29.08 6.04
N THR A 396 11.97 -28.67 5.66
CA THR A 396 11.72 -27.38 4.99
C THR A 396 10.95 -26.52 5.97
N TRP A 397 11.52 -25.38 6.37
CA TRP A 397 10.95 -24.53 7.41
C TRP A 397 11.16 -23.04 7.09
N GLN A 398 10.23 -22.20 7.52
CA GLN A 398 10.30 -20.75 7.55
C GLN A 398 9.62 -20.20 8.80
N PRO A 399 9.99 -19.02 9.31
CA PRO A 399 9.27 -18.33 10.38
C PRO A 399 7.78 -18.11 10.02
N GLN A 400 6.91 -18.01 11.03
CA GLN A 400 5.46 -17.87 10.82
C GLN A 400 4.92 -16.49 11.20
N PHE A 401 5.45 -15.86 12.28
CA PHE A 401 4.85 -14.68 12.91
C PHE A 401 5.78 -13.45 12.89
N THR A 402 6.65 -13.37 11.89
CA THR A 402 7.58 -12.25 11.66
C THR A 402 7.87 -12.08 10.18
N TYR A 403 8.45 -10.96 9.82
CA TYR A 403 9.08 -10.69 8.51
C TYR A 403 10.30 -9.81 8.69
N MET A 404 11.16 -9.75 7.69
CA MET A 404 12.41 -9.00 7.69
C MET A 404 12.60 -8.28 6.37
N GLY A 405 13.29 -7.13 6.39
CA GLY A 405 13.80 -6.47 5.20
C GLY A 405 15.22 -6.96 4.91
N PHE A 406 15.47 -7.50 3.72
CA PHE A 406 16.77 -8.07 3.40
C PHE A 406 17.01 -8.29 1.90
N ARG A 407 18.26 -8.24 1.52
CA ARG A 407 18.80 -8.84 0.30
C ARG A 407 19.68 -10.04 0.64
N TYR A 408 20.32 -9.99 1.80
CA TYR A 408 21.28 -10.99 2.24
C TYR A 408 20.84 -11.68 3.52
N ALA A 409 21.37 -12.90 3.74
CA ALA A 409 21.29 -13.58 5.01
C ALA A 409 22.69 -14.05 5.45
N LEU A 410 23.09 -13.63 6.64
CA LEU A 410 24.30 -14.14 7.33
C LEU A 410 23.96 -15.51 7.92
N VAL A 411 24.75 -16.52 7.58
CA VAL A 411 24.64 -17.87 8.16
C VAL A 411 25.40 -17.89 9.49
N VAL A 412 24.64 -17.90 10.59
CA VAL A 412 25.21 -17.90 11.96
C VAL A 412 25.53 -19.31 12.42
N GLN A 413 24.57 -20.23 12.22
CA GLN A 413 24.74 -21.66 12.48
C GLN A 413 24.12 -22.44 11.33
N TRP A 414 24.80 -23.56 10.93
CA TRP A 414 24.29 -24.40 9.86
C TRP A 414 24.81 -25.85 10.01
N PRO A 415 23.94 -26.86 10.00
CA PRO A 415 24.37 -28.23 9.93
C PRO A 415 24.99 -28.56 8.56
N GLY A 416 26.29 -28.86 8.52
CA GLY A 416 27.01 -29.17 7.29
C GLY A 416 27.44 -27.93 6.48
N LYS A 417 27.40 -28.01 5.15
CA LYS A 417 27.83 -26.94 4.24
C LYS A 417 26.58 -26.29 3.62
N PRO A 418 26.37 -24.98 3.76
CA PRO A 418 25.27 -24.29 3.12
C PRO A 418 25.51 -24.14 1.60
N GLU A 419 24.46 -24.39 0.80
CA GLU A 419 24.46 -24.26 -0.65
C GLU A 419 23.23 -23.41 -1.10
N PRO A 420 23.26 -22.74 -2.28
CA PRO A 420 22.15 -21.90 -2.73
C PRO A 420 20.80 -22.61 -2.73
N ALA A 421 20.76 -23.89 -3.09
CA ALA A 421 19.54 -24.70 -3.10
C ALA A 421 18.86 -24.89 -1.72
N ASN A 422 19.57 -24.58 -0.64
CA ASN A 422 19.01 -24.64 0.71
C ASN A 422 18.12 -23.45 1.08
N PHE A 423 18.13 -22.35 0.29
CA PHE A 423 17.54 -21.09 0.68
C PHE A 423 16.59 -20.54 -0.39
N THR A 424 15.38 -20.18 0.03
CA THR A 424 14.40 -19.48 -0.82
C THR A 424 13.83 -18.31 -0.04
N ALA A 425 13.93 -17.09 -0.56
CA ALA A 425 13.25 -15.94 0.00
C ALA A 425 11.77 -15.98 -0.38
N CYS A 426 10.90 -15.93 0.63
CA CYS A 426 9.45 -15.83 0.50
C CYS A 426 9.06 -14.37 0.65
N VAL A 427 8.78 -13.69 -0.45
CA VAL A 427 8.41 -12.26 -0.49
C VAL A 427 7.00 -12.09 0.05
N LEU A 428 6.85 -11.23 1.06
CA LEU A 428 5.58 -10.94 1.71
C LEU A 428 5.17 -9.49 1.42
N HIS A 429 3.97 -9.29 0.95
CA HIS A 429 3.29 -7.99 0.93
C HIS A 429 1.77 -8.17 0.82
N SER A 430 1.02 -7.10 1.07
CA SER A 430 -0.42 -7.07 0.84
C SER A 430 -0.74 -7.40 -0.62
N ALA A 431 -1.76 -8.21 -0.83
CA ALA A 431 -2.18 -8.60 -2.17
C ALA A 431 -2.70 -7.37 -2.93
N MET A 432 -2.01 -7.01 -4.00
CA MET A 432 -2.34 -5.90 -4.90
C MET A 432 -2.04 -6.34 -6.33
N GLN A 433 -2.97 -6.08 -7.24
CA GLN A 433 -2.76 -6.36 -8.66
C GLN A 433 -1.86 -5.29 -9.29
N PRO A 434 -1.00 -5.61 -10.26
CA PRO A 434 -0.27 -4.61 -11.02
C PRO A 434 -1.24 -3.65 -11.74
N ALA A 435 -1.05 -2.34 -11.55
CA ALA A 435 -1.88 -1.30 -12.17
C ALA A 435 -1.17 -0.57 -13.30
N GLY A 436 0.14 -0.73 -13.48
CA GLY A 436 0.86 -0.12 -14.57
C GLY A 436 2.28 -0.63 -14.75
N GLU A 437 2.83 -0.28 -15.89
CA GLU A 437 4.23 -0.56 -16.23
C GLU A 437 4.77 0.60 -17.06
N PHE A 438 6.00 0.98 -16.80
CA PHE A 438 6.74 1.99 -17.54
C PHE A 438 8.06 1.40 -18.02
N SER A 439 8.45 1.75 -19.25
CA SER A 439 9.80 1.50 -19.76
C SER A 439 10.21 2.55 -20.78
N CYS A 440 11.52 2.75 -20.93
CA CYS A 440 12.10 3.69 -21.89
C CYS A 440 13.44 3.19 -22.43
N SER A 441 14.03 3.97 -23.34
CA SER A 441 15.31 3.62 -23.98
C SER A 441 16.55 3.75 -23.07
N GLU A 442 16.44 4.30 -21.84
CA GLU A 442 17.55 4.39 -20.87
C GLU A 442 17.41 3.25 -19.84
N PRO A 443 18.33 2.26 -19.84
CA PRO A 443 18.23 1.11 -18.95
C PRO A 443 18.26 1.47 -17.46
N LEU A 444 18.98 2.54 -17.07
CA LEU A 444 19.08 2.96 -15.67
C LEU A 444 17.73 3.50 -15.15
N VAL A 445 16.94 4.17 -16.00
CA VAL A 445 15.59 4.61 -15.65
C VAL A 445 14.65 3.41 -15.48
N ASN A 446 14.79 2.39 -16.32
CA ASN A 446 14.03 1.14 -16.18
C ASN A 446 14.38 0.42 -14.87
N GLN A 447 15.66 0.41 -14.50
CA GLN A 447 16.11 -0.13 -13.21
C GLN A 447 15.58 0.72 -12.03
N LEU A 448 15.55 2.04 -12.17
CA LEU A 448 14.93 2.91 -11.16
C LEU A 448 13.44 2.59 -10.98
N ASN A 449 12.68 2.45 -12.06
CA ASN A 449 11.26 2.07 -11.98
C ASN A 449 11.06 0.70 -11.31
N HIS A 450 11.93 -0.26 -11.59
CA HIS A 450 11.99 -1.55 -10.88
C HIS A 450 12.25 -1.36 -9.37
N ASN A 451 13.21 -0.51 -8.99
CA ASN A 451 13.54 -0.23 -7.59
C ASN A 451 12.37 0.43 -6.85
N ILE A 452 11.64 1.34 -7.52
CA ILE A 452 10.43 1.99 -6.97
C ILE A 452 9.34 0.95 -6.70
N LEU A 453 9.09 0.05 -7.64
CA LEU A 453 8.13 -1.06 -7.47
C LEU A 453 8.53 -1.98 -6.31
N TRP A 454 9.81 -2.29 -6.15
CA TRP A 454 10.27 -3.13 -5.04
C TRP A 454 10.24 -2.39 -3.69
N GLY A 455 10.44 -1.07 -3.69
CA GLY A 455 10.18 -0.23 -2.53
C GLY A 455 8.72 -0.30 -2.06
N LEU A 456 7.76 -0.21 -3.01
CA LEU A 456 6.34 -0.42 -2.73
C LEU A 456 6.09 -1.82 -2.15
N LYS A 457 6.49 -2.88 -2.84
CA LYS A 457 6.27 -4.27 -2.41
C LYS A 457 6.83 -4.54 -1.01
N SER A 458 7.99 -3.98 -0.70
CA SER A 458 8.65 -4.21 0.59
C SER A 458 8.00 -3.47 1.76
N ASN A 459 7.36 -2.35 1.51
CA ASN A 459 6.82 -1.49 2.55
C ASN A 459 5.28 -1.51 2.63
N PHE A 460 4.59 -2.07 1.62
CA PHE A 460 3.13 -2.24 1.67
C PHE A 460 2.76 -3.63 2.21
N LEU A 461 3.16 -3.88 3.44
CA LEU A 461 2.86 -5.09 4.20
C LEU A 461 1.89 -4.74 5.32
N ASP A 462 0.60 -4.86 5.03
CA ASP A 462 -0.56 -4.56 5.89
C ASP A 462 -0.76 -3.07 6.22
N VAL A 463 0.32 -2.32 6.46
CA VAL A 463 0.36 -0.86 6.56
C VAL A 463 1.52 -0.32 5.71
N PRO A 464 1.47 0.96 5.25
CA PRO A 464 2.55 1.56 4.48
C PRO A 464 3.73 1.93 5.40
N THR A 465 4.60 0.94 5.71
CA THR A 465 5.76 1.16 6.58
C THR A 465 6.83 1.99 5.88
N ASP A 466 7.57 2.80 6.65
CA ASP A 466 8.71 3.59 6.15
C ASP A 466 9.85 2.72 5.63
N CYS A 467 10.13 1.64 6.34
CA CYS A 467 11.23 0.71 6.06
C CYS A 467 10.88 -0.71 6.53
N PRO A 468 11.50 -1.79 5.98
CA PRO A 468 11.17 -3.15 6.37
C PRO A 468 12.19 -3.83 7.29
N GLN A 469 13.38 -3.23 7.56
CA GLN A 469 14.52 -3.99 8.09
C GLN A 469 14.88 -3.70 9.55
N ARG A 470 14.73 -2.44 10.02
CA ARG A 470 15.18 -1.98 11.35
C ARG A 470 14.07 -1.98 12.39
N ASP A 471 14.38 -1.59 13.62
CA ASP A 471 13.42 -1.43 14.71
C ASP A 471 12.63 -0.10 14.60
N GLU A 472 11.89 0.03 13.51
CA GLU A 472 10.97 1.11 13.17
C GLU A 472 9.74 0.51 12.50
N ARG A 473 9.72 0.33 11.18
CA ARG A 473 8.65 -0.34 10.40
C ARG A 473 7.29 0.18 10.80
N LEU A 474 7.11 1.50 10.73
CA LEU A 474 5.92 2.21 11.17
C LEU A 474 5.19 2.82 9.96
N GLY A 475 3.88 2.94 10.05
CA GLY A 475 3.05 3.59 9.04
C GLY A 475 3.18 5.11 9.09
N TRP A 476 4.35 5.65 8.72
CA TRP A 476 4.57 7.09 8.67
C TRP A 476 3.66 7.75 7.64
N THR A 477 2.86 8.71 8.12
CA THR A 477 1.84 9.36 7.30
C THR A 477 2.45 10.27 6.23
N GLY A 478 3.62 10.85 6.49
CA GLY A 478 4.37 11.65 5.52
C GLY A 478 4.78 10.83 4.30
N ASP A 479 5.46 9.72 4.55
CA ASP A 479 5.89 8.79 3.51
C ASP A 479 4.71 8.30 2.67
N ALA A 480 3.64 7.86 3.34
CA ALA A 480 2.44 7.35 2.69
C ALA A 480 1.80 8.40 1.77
N GLN A 481 1.68 9.66 2.21
CA GLN A 481 1.02 10.70 1.42
C GLN A 481 1.81 11.14 0.20
N ILE A 482 3.15 11.28 0.28
CA ILE A 482 3.96 11.72 -0.86
C ILE A 482 4.07 10.65 -1.94
N PHE A 483 3.93 9.36 -1.58
CA PHE A 483 4.08 8.25 -2.49
C PHE A 483 2.76 7.72 -3.06
N CYS A 484 1.59 8.10 -2.49
CA CYS A 484 0.31 7.47 -2.81
C CYS A 484 -0.06 7.54 -4.31
N GLU A 485 0.27 8.62 -5.01
CA GLU A 485 0.03 8.73 -6.45
C GLU A 485 0.89 7.73 -7.23
N THR A 486 2.19 7.63 -6.93
CA THR A 486 3.08 6.63 -7.53
C THR A 486 2.61 5.21 -7.22
N ALA A 487 2.17 4.95 -6.00
CA ALA A 487 1.65 3.64 -5.61
C ALA A 487 0.45 3.21 -6.49
N CYS A 488 -0.48 4.13 -6.76
CA CYS A 488 -1.63 3.87 -7.63
C CYS A 488 -1.25 3.63 -9.10
N TRP A 489 -0.15 4.22 -9.57
CA TRP A 489 0.39 3.92 -10.91
C TRP A 489 0.96 2.50 -10.98
N LEU A 490 1.60 2.02 -9.92
CA LEU A 490 2.31 0.74 -9.88
C LEU A 490 1.38 -0.45 -9.59
N ALA A 491 0.42 -0.26 -8.68
CA ALA A 491 -0.44 -1.33 -8.18
C ALA A 491 -1.86 -0.81 -7.88
N ASP A 492 -2.84 -1.70 -7.88
CA ASP A 492 -4.17 -1.41 -7.36
C ASP A 492 -4.11 -1.32 -5.83
N THR A 493 -4.07 -0.09 -5.33
CA THR A 493 -3.89 0.22 -3.92
C THR A 493 -5.18 0.63 -3.21
N TRP A 494 -6.32 0.56 -3.88
CA TRP A 494 -7.60 0.96 -3.32
C TRP A 494 -7.90 0.29 -1.98
N THR A 495 -7.88 -1.02 -1.94
CA THR A 495 -8.21 -1.80 -0.74
C THR A 495 -7.18 -1.62 0.37
N PHE A 496 -5.90 -1.50 0.01
CA PHE A 496 -4.79 -1.26 0.94
C PHE A 496 -4.93 0.08 1.67
N TYR A 497 -5.04 1.18 0.91
CA TYR A 497 -5.19 2.50 1.51
C TYR A 497 -6.56 2.69 2.20
N SER A 498 -7.64 2.12 1.64
CA SER A 498 -8.97 2.19 2.28
C SER A 498 -8.99 1.52 3.65
N LYS A 499 -8.26 0.40 3.81
CA LYS A 499 -8.06 -0.26 5.12
C LYS A 499 -7.29 0.66 6.08
N TRP A 500 -6.16 1.21 5.64
CA TRP A 500 -5.27 2.03 6.47
C TRP A 500 -5.88 3.40 6.84
N LEU A 501 -6.61 4.04 5.94
CA LEU A 501 -7.31 5.30 6.21
C LEU A 501 -8.41 5.17 7.29
N LYS A 502 -9.00 3.97 7.45
CA LYS A 502 -9.90 3.70 8.57
C LYS A 502 -9.16 3.75 9.91
N ASP A 503 -7.92 3.25 9.95
CA ASP A 503 -7.07 3.34 11.14
C ASP A 503 -6.62 4.79 11.41
N LEU A 504 -6.25 5.55 10.37
CA LEU A 504 -5.95 6.98 10.48
C LEU A 504 -7.13 7.76 11.08
N ALA A 505 -8.35 7.50 10.60
CA ALA A 505 -9.54 8.20 11.07
C ALA A 505 -9.90 7.90 12.54
N VAL A 506 -9.68 6.64 13.02
CA VAL A 506 -9.93 6.29 14.43
C VAL A 506 -8.80 6.71 15.36
N ASP A 507 -7.57 6.89 14.85
CA ASP A 507 -6.41 7.38 15.60
C ASP A 507 -6.33 8.91 15.66
N GLN A 508 -7.13 9.60 14.84
CA GLN A 508 -7.16 11.06 14.83
C GLN A 508 -7.56 11.59 16.21
N LEU A 509 -6.77 12.55 16.73
CA LEU A 509 -6.92 13.06 18.10
C LEU A 509 -8.27 13.83 18.25
N PRO A 510 -8.73 14.01 19.50
CA PRO A 510 -10.00 14.71 19.77
C PRO A 510 -10.05 16.14 19.23
N ASP A 511 -8.90 16.84 19.18
CA ASP A 511 -8.76 18.19 18.64
C ASP A 511 -8.74 18.23 17.09
N GLY A 512 -8.70 17.06 16.45
CA GLY A 512 -8.64 16.92 15.00
C GLY A 512 -7.22 16.70 14.44
N GLY A 513 -6.19 16.75 15.28
CA GLY A 513 -4.82 16.49 14.88
C GLY A 513 -4.65 15.05 14.38
N VAL A 514 -3.82 14.86 13.35
CA VAL A 514 -3.51 13.55 12.77
C VAL A 514 -2.18 13.07 13.33
N ALA A 515 -2.12 11.81 13.74
CA ALA A 515 -0.89 11.18 14.21
C ALA A 515 0.15 11.11 13.07
N ASN A 516 1.44 11.26 13.41
CA ASN A 516 2.51 11.15 12.42
C ASN A 516 2.76 9.70 11.98
N VAL A 517 2.32 8.74 12.80
CA VAL A 517 2.39 7.28 12.56
C VAL A 517 1.02 6.68 12.74
N VAL A 518 0.59 5.80 11.84
CA VAL A 518 -0.70 5.10 11.90
C VAL A 518 -0.49 3.61 11.58
N PRO A 519 -0.92 2.69 12.42
CA PRO A 519 -1.56 2.85 13.74
C PRO A 519 -0.69 3.64 14.75
N ASN A 520 -1.34 4.47 15.60
CA ASN A 520 -0.64 5.33 16.55
C ASN A 520 -0.13 4.56 17.79
N ILE A 521 0.90 3.78 17.58
CA ILE A 521 1.51 2.95 18.63
C ILE A 521 2.27 3.77 19.69
N GLU A 522 2.62 5.01 19.37
CA GLU A 522 3.38 5.90 20.25
C GLU A 522 2.49 6.72 21.20
N GLU A 523 1.16 6.63 21.09
CA GLU A 523 0.19 7.46 21.83
C GLU A 523 0.44 7.45 23.35
N THR A 524 0.83 6.30 23.91
CA THR A 524 1.04 6.13 25.36
C THR A 524 2.48 6.32 25.80
N HIS A 525 3.42 6.53 24.88
CA HIS A 525 4.86 6.54 25.15
C HIS A 525 5.60 7.78 24.63
N THR A 526 4.90 8.85 24.30
CA THR A 526 5.47 10.06 23.68
C THR A 526 6.63 10.66 24.46
N GLU A 527 6.60 10.62 25.80
CA GLU A 527 7.66 11.18 26.65
C GLU A 527 8.99 10.42 26.59
N ALA A 528 8.99 9.17 26.13
CA ALA A 528 10.19 8.33 26.08
C ALA A 528 11.08 8.57 24.85
N ASN A 529 10.57 9.29 23.84
CA ASN A 529 11.32 9.61 22.62
C ASN A 529 11.27 11.11 22.34
N TRP A 530 12.42 11.74 22.09
CA TRP A 530 12.53 13.18 21.87
C TRP A 530 11.65 13.68 20.71
N LEU A 531 11.62 12.96 19.58
CA LEU A 531 10.81 13.33 18.41
C LEU A 531 9.32 13.27 18.77
N MET A 532 8.87 12.17 19.36
CA MET A 532 7.46 11.98 19.76
C MET A 532 7.03 12.96 20.84
N LYS A 533 7.93 13.36 21.74
CA LYS A 533 7.65 14.37 22.75
C LYS A 533 7.39 15.75 22.16
N ASN A 534 8.19 16.18 21.19
CA ASN A 534 8.11 17.51 20.60
C ASN A 534 7.16 17.60 19.40
N CYS A 535 6.99 16.50 18.65
CA CYS A 535 6.12 16.39 17.49
C CYS A 535 5.31 15.08 17.54
N PRO A 536 4.39 14.92 18.52
CA PRO A 536 3.63 13.67 18.67
C PRO A 536 2.59 13.48 17.57
N TYR A 537 2.05 14.56 17.02
CA TYR A 537 1.04 14.59 15.95
C TYR A 537 0.98 16.00 15.34
N GLY A 538 0.27 16.14 14.24
CA GLY A 538 -0.06 17.43 13.65
C GLY A 538 1.06 18.03 12.81
N ALA A 539 2.08 17.26 12.41
CA ALA A 539 3.10 17.73 11.48
C ALA A 539 2.51 17.88 10.07
N SER A 540 2.72 19.04 9.44
CA SER A 540 2.39 19.29 8.06
C SER A 540 3.26 18.46 7.13
N GLY A 541 2.69 17.99 6.02
CA GLY A 541 3.31 17.01 5.12
C GLY A 541 3.13 15.57 5.62
N TRP A 542 2.80 15.35 6.90
CA TRP A 542 2.42 14.07 7.51
C TRP A 542 0.92 13.99 7.74
N GLY A 543 0.35 14.85 8.56
CA GLY A 543 -1.09 14.87 8.84
C GLY A 543 -1.95 15.09 7.60
N ASP A 544 -1.40 15.70 6.57
CA ASP A 544 -2.05 15.92 5.27
C ASP A 544 -2.38 14.61 4.53
N ALA A 545 -1.88 13.47 4.98
CA ALA A 545 -2.34 12.15 4.54
C ALA A 545 -3.87 12.01 4.65
N ALA A 546 -4.50 12.65 5.64
CA ALA A 546 -5.94 12.65 5.84
C ALA A 546 -6.72 13.31 4.68
N THR A 547 -6.12 14.22 3.92
CA THR A 547 -6.74 14.90 2.79
C THR A 547 -6.19 14.45 1.44
N VAL A 548 -4.87 14.27 1.35
CA VAL A 548 -4.17 13.93 0.09
C VAL A 548 -4.53 12.53 -0.38
N ILE A 549 -4.44 11.52 0.50
CA ILE A 549 -4.65 10.13 0.07
C ILE A 549 -6.10 9.88 -0.39
N PRO A 550 -7.16 10.28 0.36
CA PRO A 550 -8.54 10.12 -0.13
C PRO A 550 -8.78 10.82 -1.47
N TRP A 551 -8.20 12.01 -1.65
CA TRP A 551 -8.32 12.74 -2.91
C TRP A 551 -7.62 12.04 -4.07
N VAL A 552 -6.40 11.54 -3.87
CA VAL A 552 -5.65 10.79 -4.89
C VAL A 552 -6.41 9.51 -5.27
N LEU A 553 -6.91 8.76 -4.29
CA LEU A 553 -7.71 7.56 -4.56
C LEU A 553 -8.96 7.90 -5.40
N TYR A 554 -9.70 8.94 -5.03
CA TYR A 554 -10.83 9.39 -5.84
C TYR A 554 -10.39 9.74 -7.27
N GLN A 555 -9.30 10.47 -7.42
CA GLN A 555 -8.80 10.84 -8.74
C GLN A 555 -8.41 9.62 -9.57
N MET A 556 -7.76 8.63 -8.98
CA MET A 556 -7.25 7.46 -9.71
C MET A 556 -8.35 6.44 -10.01
N TYR A 557 -9.35 6.29 -9.13
CA TYR A 557 -10.37 5.24 -9.24
C TYR A 557 -11.78 5.75 -9.61
N GLY A 558 -12.08 7.03 -9.44
CA GLY A 558 -13.38 7.62 -9.78
C GLY A 558 -14.53 7.21 -8.84
N ASP A 559 -14.23 6.57 -7.73
CA ASP A 559 -15.19 6.13 -6.74
C ASP A 559 -15.21 7.12 -5.57
N ASP A 560 -16.33 7.80 -5.37
CA ASP A 560 -16.49 8.82 -4.33
C ASP A 560 -16.76 8.24 -2.93
N THR A 561 -16.90 6.93 -2.79
CA THR A 561 -17.13 6.28 -1.49
C THR A 561 -15.97 6.51 -0.54
N ILE A 562 -14.74 6.60 -1.07
CA ILE A 562 -13.58 6.94 -0.25
C ILE A 562 -13.69 8.37 0.31
N LEU A 563 -14.13 9.33 -0.48
CA LEU A 563 -14.35 10.69 0.00
C LEU A 563 -15.46 10.71 1.05
N ARG A 564 -16.60 10.03 0.79
CA ARG A 564 -17.72 9.94 1.75
C ARG A 564 -17.27 9.40 3.09
N SER A 565 -16.50 8.30 3.08
CA SER A 565 -16.04 7.64 4.30
C SER A 565 -14.99 8.46 5.07
N GLN A 566 -14.11 9.18 4.35
CA GLN A 566 -13.01 9.94 4.95
C GLN A 566 -13.34 11.43 5.17
N TYR A 567 -14.43 11.94 4.63
CA TYR A 567 -14.81 13.37 4.74
C TYR A 567 -14.78 13.90 6.18
N PRO A 568 -15.31 13.18 7.19
CA PRO A 568 -15.23 13.64 8.57
C PRO A 568 -13.80 13.80 9.08
N SER A 569 -12.89 12.90 8.69
CA SER A 569 -11.48 12.97 9.05
C SER A 569 -10.76 14.12 8.33
N MET A 570 -10.99 14.27 7.03
CA MET A 570 -10.47 15.38 6.21
C MET A 570 -10.87 16.74 6.83
N LYS A 571 -12.15 16.88 7.18
CA LYS A 571 -12.70 18.10 7.76
C LYS A 571 -12.07 18.41 9.12
N ARG A 572 -11.96 17.43 10.00
CA ARG A 572 -11.33 17.61 11.32
C ARG A 572 -9.87 18.04 11.19
N TRP A 573 -9.13 17.51 10.22
CA TRP A 573 -7.75 17.90 9.98
C TRP A 573 -7.62 19.37 9.55
N VAL A 574 -8.42 19.81 8.58
CA VAL A 574 -8.39 21.21 8.12
C VAL A 574 -8.87 22.16 9.22
N ASP A 575 -9.91 21.79 9.96
CA ASP A 575 -10.41 22.59 11.10
C ASP A 575 -9.37 22.68 12.22
N PHE A 576 -8.59 21.59 12.47
CA PHE A 576 -7.45 21.61 13.40
C PHE A 576 -6.38 22.61 12.96
N MET A 577 -5.97 22.59 11.69
CA MET A 577 -5.00 23.56 11.18
C MET A 577 -5.52 25.01 11.29
N ARG A 578 -6.81 25.20 10.96
CA ARG A 578 -7.47 26.50 11.09
C ARG A 578 -7.49 27.00 12.52
N ALA A 579 -7.79 26.12 13.49
CA ALA A 579 -7.83 26.47 14.92
C ALA A 579 -6.44 26.80 15.49
N ASN A 580 -5.37 26.27 14.90
CA ASN A 580 -3.99 26.49 15.30
C ASN A 580 -3.25 27.47 14.36
N THR A 581 -4.00 28.37 13.69
CA THR A 581 -3.44 29.43 12.86
C THR A 581 -3.24 30.69 13.70
N GLN A 582 -2.02 31.22 13.72
CA GLN A 582 -1.65 32.44 14.43
C GLN A 582 -1.01 33.43 13.42
N ASN A 583 -1.44 34.68 13.45
CA ASN A 583 -0.96 35.74 12.53
C ASN A 583 -1.01 35.32 11.04
N GLY A 584 -2.04 34.54 10.65
CA GLY A 584 -2.23 34.02 9.30
C GLY A 584 -1.42 32.78 8.95
N LEU A 585 -0.59 32.27 9.83
CA LEU A 585 0.23 31.07 9.60
C LEU A 585 -0.19 29.93 10.52
N PHE A 586 -0.23 28.72 9.99
CA PHE A 586 -0.38 27.51 10.80
C PHE A 586 0.87 27.32 11.67
N ASP A 587 0.66 27.34 12.97
CA ASP A 587 1.71 27.23 13.98
C ASP A 587 1.27 26.26 15.09
N PHE A 588 1.82 25.06 15.06
CA PHE A 588 1.51 24.00 16.02
C PHE A 588 2.74 23.16 16.34
N LYS A 589 3.21 23.23 17.58
CA LYS A 589 4.35 22.44 18.08
C LYS A 589 5.54 22.45 17.11
N MET A 590 6.45 21.50 17.25
CA MET A 590 7.53 21.30 16.30
C MET A 590 7.00 20.70 15.00
N GLN A 591 7.47 21.18 13.87
CA GLN A 591 7.18 20.68 12.53
C GLN A 591 8.41 19.99 11.95
N LEU A 592 8.22 18.97 11.12
CA LEU A 592 9.30 18.17 10.55
C LEU A 592 9.96 18.85 9.33
N GLY A 593 9.21 19.66 8.57
CA GLY A 593 9.72 20.40 7.41
C GLY A 593 10.16 19.47 6.29
N ASP A 594 11.12 19.92 5.48
CA ASP A 594 11.69 19.11 4.40
C ASP A 594 12.71 18.12 4.96
N TRP A 595 12.21 16.98 5.42
CA TRP A 595 12.95 15.96 6.16
C TRP A 595 14.05 15.32 5.30
N VAL A 596 15.24 15.14 5.87
CA VAL A 596 16.41 14.51 5.25
C VAL A 596 16.90 15.24 3.98
N ALA A 597 16.64 16.56 3.87
CA ALA A 597 17.17 17.38 2.79
C ALA A 597 18.70 17.56 2.91
N LEU A 598 19.37 17.67 1.77
CA LEU A 598 20.83 17.83 1.72
C LEU A 598 21.29 19.25 2.04
N ASP A 599 20.39 20.23 2.05
CA ASP A 599 20.64 21.59 2.48
C ASP A 599 20.50 21.80 4.00
N ALA A 600 20.32 20.70 4.75
CA ALA A 600 20.25 20.72 6.20
C ALA A 600 21.60 21.15 6.83
N GLU A 601 21.54 21.78 8.01
CA GLU A 601 22.74 22.06 8.80
C GLU A 601 23.46 20.73 9.17
N PRO A 602 24.81 20.73 9.25
CA PRO A 602 25.57 19.52 9.59
C PRO A 602 25.08 18.85 10.88
N GLY A 603 24.68 17.57 10.75
CA GLY A 603 24.15 16.76 11.86
C GLY A 603 22.64 16.96 12.11
N SER A 604 21.96 17.77 11.32
CA SER A 604 20.51 17.91 11.32
C SER A 604 19.86 17.05 10.24
N TYR A 605 18.63 16.60 10.50
CA TYR A 605 17.74 15.98 9.49
C TYR A 605 16.71 16.98 8.92
N PHE A 606 16.65 18.19 9.48
CA PHE A 606 15.71 19.24 9.08
C PHE A 606 16.33 20.09 7.97
N GLY A 607 15.70 20.12 6.82
CA GLY A 607 16.14 20.95 5.70
C GLY A 607 16.12 22.45 5.98
N ALA A 608 16.83 23.22 5.16
CA ALA A 608 16.95 24.66 5.32
C ALA A 608 15.67 25.44 5.03
N THR A 609 14.66 24.81 4.40
CA THR A 609 13.38 25.47 4.15
C THR A 609 12.64 25.68 5.46
N PRO A 610 12.22 26.94 5.78
CA PRO A 610 11.52 27.22 7.03
C PRO A 610 10.27 26.37 7.20
N THR A 611 10.10 25.75 8.36
CA THR A 611 8.95 24.88 8.64
C THR A 611 7.61 25.63 8.58
N ALA A 612 7.59 26.92 8.94
CA ALA A 612 6.41 27.76 8.77
C ALA A 612 5.96 27.87 7.30
N LEU A 613 6.92 27.89 6.35
CA LEU A 613 6.60 27.93 4.91
C LEU A 613 6.00 26.59 4.45
N THR A 614 6.63 25.48 4.80
CA THR A 614 6.12 24.14 4.43
C THR A 614 4.76 23.90 5.03
N SER A 615 4.58 24.27 6.31
CA SER A 615 3.30 24.11 7.02
C SER A 615 2.18 24.91 6.40
N GLN A 616 2.43 26.18 6.05
CA GLN A 616 1.43 27.01 5.39
C GLN A 616 1.09 26.53 3.99
N ALA A 617 2.08 26.00 3.24
CA ALA A 617 1.86 25.44 1.92
C ALA A 617 0.91 24.22 1.99
N TYR A 618 1.14 23.30 2.91
CA TYR A 618 0.29 22.12 3.10
C TYR A 618 -1.09 22.47 3.69
N TYR A 619 -1.18 23.48 4.55
CA TYR A 619 -2.47 23.97 5.02
C TYR A 619 -3.33 24.49 3.84
N ALA A 620 -2.75 25.27 2.95
CA ALA A 620 -3.44 25.74 1.77
C ALA A 620 -3.87 24.58 0.85
N LEU A 621 -2.99 23.58 0.64
CA LEU A 621 -3.30 22.38 -0.14
C LEU A 621 -4.45 21.60 0.48
N SER A 622 -4.38 21.26 1.77
CA SER A 622 -5.42 20.47 2.45
C SER A 622 -6.79 21.17 2.44
N ALA A 623 -6.82 22.50 2.61
CA ALA A 623 -8.04 23.27 2.50
C ALA A 623 -8.63 23.23 1.06
N GLN A 624 -7.78 23.27 0.03
CA GLN A 624 -8.19 23.11 -1.36
C GLN A 624 -8.80 21.73 -1.61
N LEU A 625 -8.12 20.67 -1.17
CA LEU A 625 -8.57 19.31 -1.40
C LEU A 625 -9.89 19.01 -0.68
N LEU A 626 -10.08 19.55 0.52
CA LEU A 626 -11.34 19.44 1.24
C LEU A 626 -12.49 20.19 0.51
N ALA A 627 -12.22 21.37 0.00
CA ALA A 627 -13.21 22.13 -0.80
C ALA A 627 -13.65 21.34 -2.04
N LEU A 628 -12.70 20.78 -2.77
CA LEU A 628 -12.98 19.94 -3.94
C LEU A 628 -13.73 18.65 -3.57
N ALA A 629 -13.37 17.99 -2.47
CA ALA A 629 -14.10 16.84 -1.97
C ALA A 629 -15.54 17.18 -1.58
N ALA A 630 -15.76 18.33 -0.94
CA ALA A 630 -17.10 18.84 -0.62
C ALA A 630 -17.92 19.09 -1.89
N GLU A 631 -17.31 19.65 -2.95
CA GLU A 631 -17.97 19.87 -4.24
C GLU A 631 -18.40 18.55 -4.87
N VAL A 632 -17.51 17.54 -4.94
CA VAL A 632 -17.82 16.20 -5.46
C VAL A 632 -18.96 15.56 -4.69
N LEU A 633 -18.99 15.72 -3.36
CA LEU A 633 -20.03 15.15 -2.50
C LEU A 633 -21.34 15.98 -2.48
N GLY A 634 -21.38 17.11 -3.19
CA GLY A 634 -22.56 17.98 -3.27
C GLY A 634 -22.79 18.85 -2.02
N ASN A 635 -21.81 18.93 -1.11
CA ASN A 635 -21.87 19.79 0.08
C ASN A 635 -21.41 21.21 -0.26
N ARG A 636 -22.32 21.99 -0.85
CA ARG A 636 -22.03 23.36 -1.34
C ARG A 636 -21.56 24.30 -0.23
N GLN A 637 -22.13 24.19 0.98
CA GLN A 637 -21.76 25.06 2.09
C GLN A 637 -20.30 24.86 2.50
N ASP A 638 -19.87 23.62 2.68
CA ASP A 638 -18.48 23.31 3.01
C ASP A 638 -17.55 23.62 1.83
N ALA A 639 -17.96 23.36 0.59
CA ALA A 639 -17.16 23.71 -0.60
C ALA A 639 -16.83 25.21 -0.65
N GLU A 640 -17.82 26.10 -0.44
CA GLU A 640 -17.63 27.55 -0.38
C GLU A 640 -16.75 27.97 0.81
N LEU A 641 -17.02 27.38 2.00
CA LEU A 641 -16.26 27.66 3.22
C LEU A 641 -14.77 27.34 3.04
N TYR A 642 -14.45 26.10 2.63
CA TYR A 642 -13.05 25.64 2.55
C TYR A 642 -12.34 26.20 1.32
N ALA A 643 -13.02 26.54 0.23
CA ALA A 643 -12.47 27.38 -0.83
C ALA A 643 -12.08 28.77 -0.33
N GLY A 644 -12.87 29.34 0.61
CA GLY A 644 -12.52 30.59 1.32
C GLY A 644 -11.28 30.41 2.20
N VAL A 645 -11.18 29.32 2.96
CA VAL A 645 -10.01 28.98 3.80
C VAL A 645 -8.76 28.83 2.93
N HIS A 646 -8.85 28.08 1.82
CA HIS A 646 -7.74 27.95 0.87
C HIS A 646 -7.27 29.32 0.34
N ARG A 647 -8.19 30.17 -0.14
CA ARG A 647 -7.83 31.50 -0.66
C ARG A 647 -7.12 32.35 0.40
N GLN A 648 -7.60 32.31 1.65
CA GLN A 648 -6.97 33.06 2.74
C GLN A 648 -5.57 32.49 3.04
N ALA A 649 -5.44 31.17 3.16
CA ALA A 649 -4.15 30.52 3.42
C ALA A 649 -3.12 30.80 2.31
N ALA A 650 -3.56 30.85 1.04
CA ALA A 650 -2.71 31.21 -0.09
C ALA A 650 -2.31 32.71 -0.09
N GLN A 651 -3.22 33.60 0.32
CA GLN A 651 -2.91 35.02 0.50
C GLN A 651 -1.91 35.22 1.65
N ASP A 652 -2.11 34.56 2.77
CA ASP A 652 -1.20 34.61 3.93
C ASP A 652 0.18 34.02 3.58
N PHE A 653 0.22 32.93 2.79
CA PHE A 653 1.46 32.42 2.24
C PHE A 653 2.18 33.48 1.39
N ALA A 654 1.49 34.10 0.46
CA ALA A 654 2.08 35.13 -0.39
C ALA A 654 2.55 36.36 0.41
N ALA A 655 1.79 36.78 1.42
CA ALA A 655 2.13 37.94 2.26
C ALA A 655 3.36 37.69 3.16
N ASN A 656 3.56 36.46 3.62
CA ASN A 656 4.65 36.13 4.55
C ASN A 656 5.93 35.65 3.84
N PHE A 657 5.80 35.01 2.67
CA PHE A 657 6.92 34.33 2.03
C PHE A 657 7.33 34.94 0.69
N PHE A 658 6.70 36.04 0.23
CA PHE A 658 7.15 36.82 -0.89
C PHE A 658 7.43 38.28 -0.47
N THR A 659 8.50 38.82 -0.99
CA THR A 659 8.81 40.26 -0.88
C THR A 659 7.94 41.08 -1.83
N LEU A 660 7.89 42.40 -1.64
CA LEU A 660 7.10 43.29 -2.48
C LEU A 660 7.49 43.25 -3.96
N ASP A 661 8.74 42.94 -4.28
CA ASP A 661 9.25 42.76 -5.64
C ASP A 661 9.09 41.33 -6.17
N GLY A 662 8.49 40.43 -5.38
CA GLY A 662 8.12 39.07 -5.77
C GLY A 662 9.24 38.02 -5.69
N ALA A 663 10.31 38.31 -4.93
CA ALA A 663 11.25 37.24 -4.53
C ALA A 663 10.70 36.45 -3.34
N MET A 664 10.94 35.15 -3.28
CA MET A 664 10.65 34.39 -2.07
C MET A 664 11.65 34.74 -0.96
N THR A 665 11.18 34.79 0.28
CA THR A 665 12.02 35.04 1.44
C THR A 665 12.94 33.85 1.74
N ALA A 666 12.50 32.64 1.48
CA ALA A 666 13.30 31.42 1.58
C ALA A 666 13.94 31.09 0.23
N GLN A 667 15.27 31.04 0.20
CA GLN A 667 16.05 30.82 -1.01
C GLN A 667 16.45 29.34 -1.15
N THR A 668 15.48 28.43 -1.02
CA THR A 668 15.68 26.98 -1.11
C THR A 668 14.89 26.39 -2.29
N GLN A 669 15.35 25.25 -2.82
CA GLN A 669 14.65 24.56 -3.91
C GLN A 669 13.23 24.18 -3.48
N THR A 670 13.08 23.57 -2.30
CA THR A 670 11.77 23.10 -1.77
C THR A 670 10.76 24.23 -1.63
N ALA A 671 11.16 25.40 -1.15
CA ALA A 671 10.26 26.56 -1.04
C ALA A 671 9.63 26.93 -2.41
N HIS A 672 10.45 27.00 -3.47
CA HIS A 672 10.00 27.33 -4.82
C HIS A 672 9.16 26.21 -5.44
N ILE A 673 9.54 24.95 -5.20
CA ILE A 673 8.80 23.77 -5.68
C ILE A 673 7.39 23.76 -5.10
N LEU A 674 7.24 23.88 -3.78
CA LEU A 674 5.94 23.86 -3.11
C LEU A 674 5.07 25.05 -3.55
N ALA A 675 5.65 26.26 -3.65
CA ALA A 675 4.94 27.43 -4.11
C ALA A 675 4.39 27.28 -5.53
N LEU A 676 5.17 26.68 -6.45
CA LEU A 676 4.75 26.45 -7.83
C LEU A 676 3.75 25.29 -7.93
N ARG A 677 4.03 24.16 -7.27
CA ARG A 677 3.24 22.91 -7.37
C ARG A 677 1.85 23.04 -6.74
N PHE A 678 1.75 23.76 -5.63
CA PHE A 678 0.46 23.98 -4.94
C PHE A 678 -0.27 25.24 -5.38
N GLY A 679 0.25 25.94 -6.42
CA GLY A 679 -0.41 27.13 -6.99
C GLY A 679 -0.40 28.36 -6.08
N LEU A 680 0.54 28.42 -5.14
CA LEU A 680 0.63 29.50 -4.13
C LEU A 680 1.43 30.70 -4.62
N THR A 681 2.11 30.57 -5.75
CA THR A 681 2.83 31.67 -6.38
C THR A 681 1.85 32.61 -7.08
N PRO A 682 1.78 33.90 -6.69
CA PRO A 682 0.97 34.88 -7.41
C PRO A 682 1.34 34.95 -8.89
N GLN A 683 0.33 35.02 -9.78
CA GLN A 683 0.54 34.93 -11.23
C GLN A 683 1.56 35.95 -11.76
N LYS A 684 1.55 37.17 -11.21
CA LYS A 684 2.51 38.23 -11.59
C LYS A 684 3.97 37.90 -11.27
N TRP A 685 4.22 36.96 -10.35
CA TRP A 685 5.56 36.60 -9.91
C TRP A 685 5.98 35.18 -10.37
N LYS A 686 5.10 34.49 -11.08
CA LYS A 686 5.30 33.09 -11.46
C LYS A 686 6.60 32.88 -12.25
N GLN A 687 6.87 33.72 -13.24
CA GLN A 687 8.09 33.63 -14.05
C GLN A 687 9.37 33.87 -13.21
N LYS A 688 9.32 34.84 -12.28
CA LYS A 688 10.43 35.09 -11.36
C LYS A 688 10.71 33.88 -10.44
N THR A 689 9.66 33.25 -9.95
CA THR A 689 9.79 32.04 -9.09
C THR A 689 10.38 30.86 -9.87
N ILE A 690 9.93 30.66 -11.12
CA ILE A 690 10.49 29.62 -12.01
C ILE A 690 11.96 29.91 -12.28
N GLN A 691 12.30 31.11 -12.71
CA GLN A 691 13.69 31.52 -13.01
C GLN A 691 14.59 31.29 -11.78
N ARG A 692 14.11 31.66 -10.58
CA ARG A 692 14.88 31.46 -9.36
C ARG A 692 15.08 29.98 -9.01
N LEU A 693 14.07 29.12 -9.24
CA LEU A 693 14.24 27.67 -9.06
C LEU A 693 15.33 27.11 -9.98
N LEU A 694 15.37 27.56 -11.25
CA LEU A 694 16.42 27.16 -12.20
C LEU A 694 17.81 27.64 -11.76
N GLU A 695 17.93 28.88 -11.27
CA GLU A 695 19.18 29.38 -10.71
C GLU A 695 19.65 28.59 -9.47
N LEU A 696 18.72 28.23 -8.58
CA LEU A 696 19.03 27.40 -7.41
C LEU A 696 19.46 25.98 -7.82
N LEU A 697 18.89 25.45 -8.90
CA LEU A 697 19.29 24.17 -9.47
C LEU A 697 20.70 24.28 -10.09
N GLU A 698 20.99 25.34 -10.84
CA GLU A 698 22.30 25.61 -11.43
C GLU A 698 23.40 25.81 -10.36
N GLN A 699 23.10 26.53 -9.28
CA GLN A 699 24.00 26.71 -8.13
C GLN A 699 24.42 25.39 -7.49
N GLN A 700 23.61 24.36 -7.63
CA GLN A 700 23.88 22.98 -7.19
C GLN A 700 24.36 22.09 -8.35
N ASN A 701 24.94 22.65 -9.40
CA ASN A 701 25.41 21.93 -10.59
C ASN A 701 24.31 21.06 -11.25
N GLY A 702 23.08 21.51 -11.21
CA GLY A 702 21.91 20.77 -11.72
C GLY A 702 21.44 19.63 -10.84
N HIS A 703 21.86 19.58 -9.57
CA HIS A 703 21.39 18.57 -8.61
C HIS A 703 20.30 19.10 -7.68
N LEU A 704 19.47 18.17 -7.24
CA LEU A 704 18.56 18.42 -6.15
C LEU A 704 19.30 18.42 -4.79
N VAL A 705 18.78 19.22 -3.86
CA VAL A 705 19.18 19.17 -2.44
C VAL A 705 17.98 19.06 -1.52
N THR A 706 16.85 18.70 -2.08
CA THR A 706 15.55 18.58 -1.41
C THR A 706 15.44 17.30 -0.61
N GLY A 707 14.56 17.33 0.41
CA GLY A 707 14.16 16.19 1.20
C GLY A 707 12.79 15.62 0.80
N PHE A 708 12.07 15.06 1.77
CA PHE A 708 10.82 14.32 1.53
C PHE A 708 9.70 15.21 0.96
N LEU A 709 9.64 16.50 1.30
CA LEU A 709 8.56 17.37 0.84
C LEU A 709 8.85 18.03 -0.52
N GLY A 710 10.12 18.23 -0.87
CA GLY A 710 10.50 18.86 -2.13
C GLY A 710 10.72 17.88 -3.28
N THR A 711 11.42 16.77 -3.01
CA THR A 711 11.81 15.78 -4.03
C THR A 711 10.64 15.20 -4.83
N PRO A 712 9.50 14.80 -4.23
CA PRO A 712 8.38 14.20 -4.95
C PRO A 712 7.82 15.07 -6.07
N TYR A 713 7.89 16.37 -5.89
CA TYR A 713 7.25 17.35 -6.77
C TYR A 713 8.23 18.03 -7.73
N PHE A 714 9.54 17.80 -7.62
CA PHE A 714 10.55 18.59 -8.34
C PHE A 714 10.40 18.47 -9.86
N CYS A 715 10.48 17.24 -10.41
CA CYS A 715 10.36 17.06 -11.86
C CYS A 715 9.01 17.57 -12.39
N ALA A 716 7.92 17.37 -11.63
CA ALA A 716 6.59 17.87 -11.99
C ALA A 716 6.52 19.41 -11.92
N ALA A 717 7.13 20.05 -10.91
CA ALA A 717 7.18 21.51 -10.80
C ALA A 717 7.93 22.14 -11.99
N LEU A 718 8.99 21.50 -12.48
CA LEU A 718 9.71 21.93 -13.66
C LEU A 718 8.87 21.73 -14.94
N SER A 719 8.42 20.50 -15.21
CA SER A 719 7.73 20.16 -16.46
C SER A 719 6.39 20.92 -16.64
N GLN A 720 5.59 21.03 -15.56
CA GLN A 720 4.31 21.73 -15.59
C GLN A 720 4.44 23.26 -15.74
N ASN A 721 5.66 23.80 -15.58
CA ASN A 721 5.98 25.19 -15.83
C ASN A 721 6.84 25.42 -17.09
N GLY A 722 6.89 24.42 -17.98
CA GLY A 722 7.55 24.52 -19.28
C GLY A 722 9.04 24.20 -19.28
N CYS A 723 9.63 23.84 -18.14
CA CYS A 723 11.06 23.54 -17.99
C CYS A 723 11.31 22.03 -18.18
N TRP A 724 10.88 21.48 -19.31
CA TRP A 724 10.94 20.04 -19.60
C TRP A 724 12.38 19.51 -19.67
N GLN A 725 13.28 20.25 -20.33
CA GLN A 725 14.67 19.82 -20.45
C GLN A 725 15.32 19.68 -19.07
N GLN A 726 15.10 20.65 -18.19
CA GLN A 726 15.65 20.63 -16.83
C GLN A 726 15.08 19.48 -15.98
N ALA A 727 13.80 19.13 -16.20
CA ALA A 727 13.21 17.97 -15.54
C ALA A 727 13.87 16.67 -15.99
N TYR A 728 14.12 16.51 -17.29
CA TYR A 728 14.86 15.34 -17.82
C TYR A 728 16.33 15.35 -17.37
N ASP A 729 17.00 16.50 -17.42
CA ASP A 729 18.41 16.62 -17.00
C ASP A 729 18.57 16.21 -15.53
N LEU A 730 17.62 16.62 -14.66
CA LEU A 730 17.60 16.24 -13.25
C LEU A 730 17.35 14.73 -13.07
N MET A 731 16.35 14.15 -13.77
CA MET A 731 16.01 12.74 -13.70
C MET A 731 17.16 11.84 -14.19
N LEU A 732 17.88 12.25 -15.22
CA LEU A 732 18.93 11.47 -15.88
C LEU A 732 20.32 11.68 -15.26
N LYS A 733 20.44 12.47 -14.18
CA LYS A 733 21.70 12.66 -13.44
C LYS A 733 22.22 11.31 -12.92
N LYS A 734 23.47 10.99 -13.24
CA LYS A 734 24.15 9.73 -12.88
C LYS A 734 25.09 9.87 -11.68
N ASP A 735 25.50 11.09 -11.39
CA ASP A 735 26.36 11.45 -10.27
C ASP A 735 25.54 11.80 -9.01
N TYR A 736 26.22 11.86 -7.86
CA TYR A 736 25.65 12.21 -6.58
C TYR A 736 25.35 13.72 -6.46
N PRO A 737 24.20 14.09 -5.89
CA PRO A 737 23.03 13.29 -5.52
C PRO A 737 22.05 13.10 -6.68
N GLY A 738 21.41 11.93 -6.75
CA GLY A 738 20.42 11.65 -7.79
C GLY A 738 19.89 10.22 -7.76
N TRP A 739 18.77 9.99 -8.40
CA TRP A 739 18.14 8.65 -8.46
C TRP A 739 19.02 7.62 -9.17
N LEU A 740 19.65 7.99 -10.31
CA LEU A 740 20.47 7.06 -11.07
C LEU A 740 21.83 6.79 -10.42
N TYR A 741 22.29 7.67 -9.52
CA TYR A 741 23.45 7.38 -8.69
C TYR A 741 23.21 6.12 -7.84
N GLN A 742 22.06 6.02 -7.14
CA GLN A 742 21.73 4.84 -6.34
C GLN A 742 21.67 3.57 -7.20
N VAL A 743 21.10 3.65 -8.41
CA VAL A 743 21.07 2.53 -9.36
C VAL A 743 22.48 2.08 -9.73
N LEU A 744 23.38 3.03 -10.01
CA LEU A 744 24.80 2.73 -10.35
C LEU A 744 25.59 2.15 -9.17
N GLN A 745 25.16 2.42 -7.92
CA GLN A 745 25.70 1.77 -6.73
C GLN A 745 25.18 0.35 -6.51
N GLY A 746 24.33 -0.17 -7.39
CA GLY A 746 23.76 -1.52 -7.31
C GLY A 746 22.48 -1.63 -6.49
N ALA A 747 21.80 -0.50 -6.21
CA ALA A 747 20.52 -0.49 -5.54
C ALA A 747 19.47 -1.30 -6.30
N THR A 748 18.71 -2.12 -5.57
CA THR A 748 17.57 -2.88 -6.09
C THR A 748 16.23 -2.38 -5.52
N THR A 749 16.29 -1.39 -4.66
CA THR A 749 15.20 -0.63 -4.03
C THR A 749 15.62 0.84 -3.94
N VAL A 750 14.72 1.75 -3.61
CA VAL A 750 15.03 3.17 -3.36
C VAL A 750 15.54 3.32 -1.92
N TRP A 751 16.55 4.17 -1.73
CA TRP A 751 17.17 4.43 -0.43
C TRP A 751 16.52 5.62 0.28
N GLU A 752 16.59 5.61 1.62
CA GLU A 752 16.12 6.69 2.50
C GLU A 752 16.90 7.98 2.31
N HIS A 753 18.23 7.86 2.08
CA HIS A 753 19.12 8.98 1.90
C HIS A 753 19.91 8.89 0.59
N TRP A 754 20.22 10.03 -0.03
CA TRP A 754 20.91 10.07 -1.31
C TRP A 754 22.29 9.43 -1.26
N ASP A 755 23.01 9.58 -0.12
CA ASP A 755 24.32 9.00 0.14
C ASP A 755 24.28 7.82 1.13
N GLY A 756 23.23 7.03 1.11
CA GLY A 756 23.16 5.77 1.87
C GLY A 756 24.47 4.99 1.79
N ARG A 757 25.05 4.92 0.59
CA ARG A 757 26.46 4.64 0.31
C ARG A 757 27.06 5.85 -0.39
N ARG A 758 28.11 6.42 0.19
CA ARG A 758 28.79 7.60 -0.35
C ARG A 758 29.68 7.27 -1.57
N PRO A 759 30.07 8.28 -2.37
CA PRO A 759 30.97 8.05 -3.50
C PRO A 759 32.34 7.43 -3.13
N ASP A 760 32.81 7.61 -1.91
CA ASP A 760 34.03 6.99 -1.37
C ASP A 760 33.82 5.55 -0.84
N GLY A 761 32.57 5.02 -0.95
CA GLY A 761 32.18 3.70 -0.49
C GLY A 761 31.77 3.64 0.98
N THR A 762 31.98 4.68 1.77
CA THR A 762 31.55 4.71 3.19
C THR A 762 30.03 4.79 3.30
N MET A 763 29.51 4.26 4.42
CA MET A 763 28.07 4.33 4.70
C MET A 763 27.72 5.64 5.39
N TRP A 764 26.51 6.13 5.12
CA TRP A 764 25.93 7.24 5.86
C TRP A 764 25.57 6.84 7.30
N SER A 765 24.94 7.70 8.06
CA SER A 765 24.57 7.46 9.46
C SER A 765 23.81 6.16 9.65
N ALA A 766 24.33 5.23 10.47
CA ALA A 766 23.65 3.97 10.78
C ALA A 766 22.24 4.18 11.43
N GLY A 767 22.02 5.31 12.07
CA GLY A 767 20.75 5.63 12.72
C GLY A 767 19.59 5.91 11.75
N MET A 768 19.91 6.39 10.52
CA MET A 768 18.93 6.86 9.53
C MET A 768 19.30 6.36 8.12
N ASN A 769 19.69 5.09 7.98
CA ASN A 769 20.12 4.53 6.70
C ASN A 769 19.35 3.26 6.38
N SER A 770 18.20 3.41 5.73
CA SER A 770 17.49 2.30 5.12
C SER A 770 17.81 2.23 3.62
N PHE A 771 18.13 1.04 3.13
CA PHE A 771 18.30 0.79 1.71
C PHE A 771 17.00 0.37 1.01
N ASN A 772 15.87 0.43 1.73
CA ASN A 772 14.55 0.10 1.22
C ASN A 772 13.48 1.03 1.82
N HIS A 773 13.42 2.26 1.24
CA HIS A 773 12.59 3.35 1.74
C HIS A 773 11.95 4.07 0.56
N TYR A 774 10.64 3.93 0.37
CA TYR A 774 9.98 4.29 -0.88
C TYR A 774 9.77 5.80 -1.13
N ALA A 775 9.98 6.67 -0.13
CA ALA A 775 9.62 8.09 -0.21
C ALA A 775 10.16 8.80 -1.48
N TYR A 776 11.47 8.70 -1.76
CA TYR A 776 12.05 9.29 -2.96
C TYR A 776 11.64 8.61 -4.27
N GLY A 777 11.03 7.44 -4.19
CA GLY A 777 10.38 6.77 -5.32
C GLY A 777 9.10 7.44 -5.79
N ALA A 778 8.60 8.46 -5.07
CA ALA A 778 7.44 9.25 -5.47
C ALA A 778 7.59 9.91 -6.85
N VAL A 779 8.82 10.09 -7.35
CA VAL A 779 9.10 10.53 -8.72
C VAL A 779 8.52 9.57 -9.79
N GLY A 780 8.18 8.36 -9.44
CA GLY A 780 7.56 7.38 -10.34
C GLY A 780 6.32 7.92 -11.04
N ALA A 781 5.46 8.69 -10.36
CA ALA A 781 4.30 9.32 -10.97
C ALA A 781 4.67 10.20 -12.18
N TRP A 782 5.81 10.90 -12.13
CA TRP A 782 6.31 11.70 -13.25
C TRP A 782 6.69 10.84 -14.46
N LEU A 783 7.23 9.63 -14.26
CA LEU A 783 7.57 8.72 -15.36
C LEU A 783 6.33 8.34 -16.17
N TYR A 784 5.23 8.01 -15.50
CA TYR A 784 3.95 7.65 -16.16
C TYR A 784 3.22 8.88 -16.70
N GLY A 785 3.04 9.88 -15.82
CA GLY A 785 2.19 11.04 -16.10
C GLY A 785 2.78 12.03 -17.09
N GLU A 786 4.08 12.24 -17.03
CA GLU A 786 4.76 13.29 -17.78
C GLU A 786 5.73 12.71 -18.83
N CYS A 787 6.65 11.82 -18.47
CA CYS A 787 7.62 11.26 -19.41
C CYS A 787 6.93 10.41 -20.49
N ALA A 788 6.13 9.43 -20.11
CA ALA A 788 5.28 8.66 -21.05
C ALA A 788 4.10 9.51 -21.55
N GLY A 789 3.48 10.31 -20.66
CA GLY A 789 2.43 11.26 -20.98
C GLY A 789 1.01 10.80 -20.78
N ILE A 790 0.75 9.80 -19.91
CA ILE A 790 -0.60 9.37 -19.54
C ILE A 790 -1.06 10.20 -18.34
N GLY A 791 -1.97 11.13 -18.53
CA GLY A 791 -2.54 11.92 -17.43
C GLY A 791 -4.05 11.91 -17.45
N GLN A 792 -4.65 12.33 -16.35
CA GLN A 792 -6.09 12.54 -16.28
C GLN A 792 -6.47 13.91 -16.83
N GLN A 793 -7.60 14.00 -17.52
CA GLN A 793 -8.12 15.30 -17.95
C GLN A 793 -8.59 16.11 -16.73
N PRO A 794 -8.21 17.39 -16.58
CA PRO A 794 -8.67 18.23 -15.47
C PRO A 794 -10.20 18.22 -15.32
N GLY A 795 -10.67 18.14 -14.09
CA GLY A 795 -12.10 18.10 -13.77
C GLY A 795 -12.77 16.73 -13.97
N THR A 796 -12.00 15.67 -14.20
CA THR A 796 -12.49 14.29 -14.28
C THR A 796 -11.82 13.43 -13.21
N ALA A 797 -12.36 12.23 -12.97
CA ALA A 797 -11.80 11.23 -12.06
C ALA A 797 -11.87 9.83 -12.66
N GLY A 798 -11.04 8.90 -12.16
CA GLY A 798 -11.02 7.50 -12.57
C GLY A 798 -10.61 7.28 -14.02
N PHE A 799 -10.00 8.25 -14.66
CA PHE A 799 -9.64 8.19 -16.09
C PHE A 799 -10.83 7.96 -17.03
N CYS A 800 -12.02 8.41 -16.66
CA CYS A 800 -13.14 8.44 -17.61
C CYS A 800 -12.82 9.30 -18.84
N ALA A 801 -11.94 10.29 -18.68
CA ALA A 801 -11.29 11.02 -19.77
C ALA A 801 -9.80 11.27 -19.44
N ALA A 802 -8.91 10.78 -20.29
CA ALA A 802 -7.48 10.96 -20.15
C ALA A 802 -6.96 12.14 -20.98
N ARG A 803 -5.81 12.68 -20.58
CA ARG A 803 -4.95 13.53 -21.38
C ARG A 803 -3.71 12.72 -21.75
N LEU A 804 -3.56 12.41 -23.03
CA LEU A 804 -2.41 11.70 -23.57
C LEU A 804 -1.48 12.74 -24.21
N ALA A 805 -0.40 13.07 -23.52
CA ALA A 805 0.47 14.19 -23.87
C ALA A 805 1.93 13.74 -23.83
N PRO A 806 2.38 12.94 -24.82
CA PRO A 806 3.77 12.52 -24.90
C PRO A 806 4.72 13.72 -24.95
N ARG A 807 5.87 13.60 -24.28
CA ARG A 807 6.90 14.65 -24.24
C ARG A 807 8.27 14.03 -24.47
N PRO A 808 8.64 13.72 -25.70
CA PRO A 808 9.98 13.26 -26.03
C PRO A 808 11.04 14.26 -25.52
N GLY A 809 12.05 13.76 -24.82
CA GLY A 809 13.08 14.62 -24.24
C GLY A 809 14.22 13.84 -23.60
N GLY A 810 15.21 14.54 -23.02
CA GLY A 810 16.34 13.94 -22.33
C GLY A 810 17.22 13.02 -23.18
N GLY A 811 17.14 13.10 -24.52
CA GLY A 811 17.83 12.20 -25.42
C GLY A 811 17.24 10.78 -25.46
N LEU A 812 16.08 10.55 -24.85
CA LEU A 812 15.38 9.25 -24.94
C LEU A 812 14.88 9.05 -26.38
N ARG A 813 15.06 7.82 -26.89
CA ARG A 813 14.57 7.45 -28.24
C ARG A 813 13.13 6.98 -28.21
N TRP A 814 12.67 6.46 -27.09
CA TRP A 814 11.28 6.02 -26.88
C TRP A 814 10.98 5.96 -25.38
N ALA A 815 9.70 6.12 -25.05
CA ALA A 815 9.13 5.71 -23.78
C ALA A 815 7.73 5.16 -23.99
N GLN A 816 7.34 4.25 -23.12
CA GLN A 816 6.00 3.67 -23.12
C GLN A 816 5.54 3.43 -21.68
N ALA A 817 4.23 3.56 -21.50
CA ALA A 817 3.57 3.15 -20.26
C ALA A 817 2.17 2.60 -20.56
N TRP A 818 1.69 1.81 -19.64
CA TRP A 818 0.27 1.51 -19.55
C TRP A 818 -0.21 1.70 -18.11
N HIS A 819 -1.50 1.98 -17.98
CA HIS A 819 -2.19 2.09 -16.70
C HIS A 819 -3.55 1.41 -16.74
N GLN A 820 -3.79 0.53 -15.76
CA GLN A 820 -5.06 -0.15 -15.56
C GLN A 820 -5.99 0.75 -14.78
N THR A 821 -7.03 1.23 -15.43
CA THR A 821 -8.05 2.08 -14.82
C THR A 821 -9.34 1.28 -14.58
N PRO A 822 -10.33 1.83 -13.85
CA PRO A 822 -11.64 1.19 -13.75
C PRO A 822 -12.31 0.88 -15.10
N PHE A 823 -12.02 1.66 -16.14
CA PHE A 823 -12.56 1.43 -17.50
C PHE A 823 -11.78 0.37 -18.29
N GLY A 824 -10.54 0.08 -17.92
CA GLY A 824 -9.62 -0.80 -18.62
C GLY A 824 -8.25 -0.16 -18.80
N ARG A 825 -7.45 -0.75 -19.67
CA ARG A 825 -6.06 -0.36 -19.86
C ARG A 825 -5.94 0.82 -20.83
N TYR A 826 -5.41 1.95 -20.35
CA TYR A 826 -4.77 2.96 -21.20
C TYR A 826 -3.34 2.55 -21.51
N ALA A 827 -2.88 2.78 -22.73
CA ALA A 827 -1.48 2.62 -23.09
C ALA A 827 -1.04 3.76 -24.00
N LEU A 828 0.19 4.21 -23.82
CA LEU A 828 0.80 5.26 -24.62
C LEU A 828 2.27 4.94 -24.84
N GLN A 829 2.70 5.05 -26.10
CA GLN A 829 4.09 4.93 -26.53
C GLN A 829 4.42 6.08 -27.45
N TRP A 830 5.59 6.65 -27.30
CA TRP A 830 6.20 7.52 -28.28
C TRP A 830 7.59 7.01 -28.66
N GLN A 831 7.97 7.27 -29.90
CA GLN A 831 9.26 6.87 -30.46
C GLN A 831 9.76 7.97 -31.39
N VAL A 832 11.07 8.24 -31.34
CA VAL A 832 11.78 9.23 -32.16
C VAL A 832 12.72 8.48 -33.10
N ASP A 833 12.49 8.64 -34.42
CA ASP A 833 13.33 8.07 -35.48
C ASP A 833 13.62 9.17 -36.50
N ASP A 834 14.89 9.55 -36.66
CA ASP A 834 15.35 10.58 -37.62
C ASP A 834 14.52 11.88 -37.58
N GLY A 835 14.19 12.36 -36.38
CA GLY A 835 13.38 13.55 -36.17
C GLY A 835 11.86 13.40 -36.36
N LYS A 836 11.41 12.23 -36.82
CA LYS A 836 9.99 11.85 -36.83
C LYS A 836 9.60 11.27 -35.48
N ILE A 837 8.57 11.82 -34.87
CA ILE A 837 7.98 11.31 -33.65
C ILE A 837 6.71 10.54 -34.01
N THR A 838 6.64 9.28 -33.57
CA THR A 838 5.45 8.44 -33.71
C THR A 838 4.85 8.18 -32.34
N VAL A 839 3.55 8.41 -32.20
CA VAL A 839 2.76 8.19 -30.99
C VAL A 839 1.75 7.10 -31.27
N THR A 840 1.72 6.07 -30.42
CA THR A 840 0.70 5.03 -30.42
C THR A 840 -0.06 5.08 -29.11
N ALA A 841 -1.39 5.17 -29.17
CA ALA A 841 -2.26 5.27 -28.02
C ALA A 841 -3.36 4.20 -28.07
N ALA A 842 -3.67 3.60 -26.92
CA ALA A 842 -4.83 2.73 -26.72
C ALA A 842 -5.71 3.31 -25.62
N ILE A 843 -6.99 3.47 -25.91
CA ILE A 843 -8.01 3.99 -24.98
C ILE A 843 -9.04 2.87 -24.75
N PRO A 844 -9.35 2.51 -23.51
CA PRO A 844 -10.29 1.44 -23.20
C PRO A 844 -11.73 1.81 -23.59
N PRO A 845 -12.62 0.81 -23.79
CA PRO A 845 -14.05 1.03 -23.97
C PRO A 845 -14.65 1.85 -22.83
N ASN A 846 -15.70 2.58 -23.14
CA ASN A 846 -16.44 3.46 -22.20
C ASN A 846 -15.61 4.62 -21.63
N ALA A 847 -14.45 4.92 -22.21
CA ALA A 847 -13.58 6.01 -21.84
C ALA A 847 -13.22 6.88 -23.05
N ALA A 848 -12.67 8.07 -22.78
CA ALA A 848 -12.26 9.01 -23.82
C ALA A 848 -10.84 9.57 -23.52
N ALA A 849 -10.25 10.23 -24.50
CA ALA A 849 -8.98 10.92 -24.28
C ALA A 849 -8.84 12.17 -25.18
N LYS A 850 -7.93 13.06 -24.77
CA LYS A 850 -7.34 14.10 -25.62
C LYS A 850 -5.90 13.73 -25.91
N ILE A 851 -5.56 13.56 -27.19
CA ILE A 851 -4.18 13.44 -27.62
C ILE A 851 -3.65 14.85 -27.85
N CYS A 852 -2.71 15.27 -27.01
CA CYS A 852 -2.13 16.61 -27.02
C CYS A 852 -0.66 16.53 -27.42
N LEU A 853 -0.32 16.98 -28.62
CA LEU A 853 1.06 17.00 -29.12
C LEU A 853 1.82 18.18 -28.59
N GLU A 854 3.12 18.21 -28.84
CA GLU A 854 3.98 19.33 -28.43
C GLU A 854 3.64 20.61 -29.19
N PRO A 855 3.87 21.80 -28.58
CA PRO A 855 3.77 23.06 -29.29
C PRO A 855 4.71 23.07 -30.51
N GLY A 856 4.19 23.50 -31.67
CA GLY A 856 4.96 23.51 -32.90
C GLY A 856 5.05 22.17 -33.65
N ALA A 857 4.33 21.15 -33.22
CA ALA A 857 4.27 19.85 -33.91
C ALA A 857 3.65 19.97 -35.28
N LYS A 858 4.38 19.54 -36.34
CA LYS A 858 3.90 19.45 -37.73
C LYS A 858 3.44 18.03 -38.01
N LEU A 859 2.14 17.86 -38.18
CA LEU A 859 1.51 16.57 -38.42
C LEU A 859 1.94 15.95 -39.76
N LEU A 860 2.29 14.68 -39.75
CA LEU A 860 2.60 13.86 -40.92
C LEU A 860 1.50 12.83 -41.20
N GLU A 861 1.10 12.09 -40.15
CA GLU A 861 0.03 11.08 -40.22
C GLU A 861 -0.90 11.29 -39.03
N THR A 862 -2.22 11.24 -39.26
CA THR A 862 -3.22 11.56 -38.21
C THR A 862 -4.17 10.40 -37.89
N ASP A 863 -4.06 9.24 -38.56
CA ASP A 863 -4.97 8.10 -38.40
C ASP A 863 -6.47 8.50 -38.56
N GLY A 864 -6.73 9.50 -39.44
CA GLY A 864 -8.06 10.06 -39.66
C GLY A 864 -8.57 11.00 -38.56
N LEU A 865 -7.73 11.38 -37.59
CA LEU A 865 -8.07 12.33 -36.53
C LEU A 865 -8.02 13.75 -37.02
N THR A 866 -8.93 14.57 -36.52
CA THR A 866 -8.92 16.02 -36.70
C THR A 866 -8.26 16.69 -35.49
N PHE A 867 -7.16 17.40 -35.74
CA PHE A 867 -6.46 18.19 -34.73
C PHE A 867 -6.89 19.65 -34.79
N ALA A 868 -7.15 20.23 -33.65
CA ALA A 868 -7.39 21.65 -33.47
C ALA A 868 -6.36 22.23 -32.51
N GLU A 869 -5.99 23.46 -32.72
CA GLU A 869 -5.05 24.16 -31.84
C GLU A 869 -5.73 24.50 -30.50
N GLN A 870 -5.19 24.01 -29.39
CA GLN A 870 -5.65 24.31 -28.03
C GLN A 870 -4.44 24.70 -27.16
N ASN A 871 -4.44 25.91 -26.63
CA ASN A 871 -3.34 26.45 -25.80
C ASN A 871 -1.94 26.29 -26.44
N GLY A 872 -1.84 26.51 -27.75
CA GLY A 872 -0.58 26.40 -28.49
C GLY A 872 -0.15 24.96 -28.80
N CYS A 873 -1.03 23.96 -28.62
CA CYS A 873 -0.75 22.56 -28.87
C CYS A 873 -1.79 21.94 -29.81
N PRO A 874 -1.39 21.24 -30.88
CA PRO A 874 -2.30 20.43 -31.68
C PRO A 874 -2.97 19.34 -30.82
N THR A 875 -4.28 19.36 -30.75
CA THR A 875 -5.08 18.49 -29.87
C THR A 875 -6.21 17.82 -30.63
N ALA A 876 -6.34 16.51 -30.48
CA ALA A 876 -7.46 15.70 -31.01
C ALA A 876 -8.23 15.06 -29.88
N GLN A 877 -9.56 15.13 -29.93
CA GLN A 877 -10.45 14.40 -29.03
C GLN A 877 -10.77 13.04 -29.63
N VAL A 878 -10.63 11.97 -28.83
CA VAL A 878 -10.80 10.59 -29.27
C VAL A 878 -11.62 9.81 -28.26
N GLY A 879 -12.41 8.84 -28.74
CA GLY A 879 -13.06 7.85 -27.90
C GLY A 879 -12.16 6.60 -27.73
N SER A 880 -12.79 5.50 -27.30
CA SER A 880 -12.09 4.21 -27.19
C SER A 880 -11.54 3.72 -28.52
N GLY A 881 -10.41 3.00 -28.47
CA GLY A 881 -9.77 2.44 -29.65
C GLY A 881 -8.25 2.57 -29.65
N GLN A 882 -7.65 2.17 -30.77
CA GLN A 882 -6.21 2.33 -31.01
C GLN A 882 -5.99 3.42 -32.04
N TYR A 883 -4.99 4.24 -31.83
CA TYR A 883 -4.64 5.39 -32.66
C TYR A 883 -3.13 5.48 -32.85
N ARG A 884 -2.73 5.89 -34.07
CA ARG A 884 -1.32 6.10 -34.41
C ARG A 884 -1.17 7.47 -35.12
N VAL A 885 -0.38 8.32 -34.53
CA VAL A 885 -0.12 9.67 -35.06
C VAL A 885 1.38 9.86 -35.24
N SER A 886 1.81 10.55 -36.28
CA SER A 886 3.20 10.95 -36.42
C SER A 886 3.34 12.43 -36.78
N TYR A 887 4.41 13.05 -36.32
CA TYR A 887 4.72 14.46 -36.49
C TYR A 887 6.23 14.72 -36.44
N THR A 888 6.64 15.90 -36.84
CA THR A 888 7.98 16.44 -36.63
C THR A 888 7.89 17.74 -35.80
N MET A 889 8.97 18.10 -35.13
CA MET A 889 9.08 19.40 -34.47
C MET A 889 9.64 20.42 -35.48
N GLU A 890 9.18 21.68 -35.43
CA GLU A 890 9.87 22.79 -36.07
C GLU A 890 11.27 22.92 -35.46
N GLN A 891 12.31 23.00 -36.38
CA GLN A 891 13.70 23.23 -35.94
C GLN A 891 13.89 24.65 -35.48
#